data_3bfc6418b9c7bda4464036b554e43988
#
_entry.id   3bfc6418b9c7bda4464036b554e43988
#
_cell.length_a   1.000
_cell.length_b   1.000
_cell.length_c   1.000
_cell.angle_alpha   90.00
_cell.angle_beta   90.00
_cell.angle_gamma   90.00
#
_symmetry.space_group_name_H-M   'P 1'
#
loop_
_entity.id
_entity.type
_entity.pdbx_description
1 polymer ?
#
loop_
_entity_poly.entity_id
_entity_poly.type
_entity_poly.pdbx_seq_one_letter_code
_entity_poly.pdbx_strand_id
1 'polypeptide(L)'
;VFYQHALADRVRLLSLAGLTPTQTTRVSLATTYVDRPLAHADTTAEDLPTVAVHRPTLAALARAPRTRLLIRAPLGSGKTTTLRRLALAYAASASGELDPAASLAGDWLDPIPLPILLDLAGQAALPSDPDDLIAAALHRQELASYTPEIMRSLEEGACLVLVDGVDSLASVASVEALAERYPANRYIVAALPESATPLSFTPYLLPPLDRGQIDEFVARWYAALAPDAPDLQDRIARLQGRLLPNEPLLDVVALPLALVMCVLADAGGRSLPQTRAGLYPQLIDLLLDRWGNEAPLGVALGLPALSSAEVRLALLQPLALRLQELAAAPASVSLSQGEAIELLLESLSPLGGEVRHTEELAARCLRASLLAPSGPGTLTMPHGALRSYLAARALAAAPAKLTALAHHSTSTAWHEALALAVRLRDTREPGSSAAVIGPLVRNKPQSAQPQRPSLLLGATLLQELDPDARPQDLTAATRCELLDLLGAQHSPLPERVRAGLLLGQLGDPRFNELLPPMAYVEGGSFLLGARVAGFEDEGPQQRIDVPAFRIGVYPVTNHEYARFLEANPDRARPHYWHDPRFNNPSLPVVGVTWDDAVAFCAWLTTEASRAGMIPQGTVVRLPLEAEWEKAATWGPGARRKQVFPWGDAWDAGRANTANGRQSWLTTPVGCYPAGVSRYGIHDMTGNVWEWTASEYTSYPGSALPQHQVGHYVLRGSSCVSLATNARATYRGSHLPPHYWRYHLGFRVVVGRPLAHPH
;
A
#
# COMPACT_ATOMS: atom_id res chain seq x y z
N VAL A 1 -27.85 -27.19 17.26
CA VAL A 1 -27.19 -28.13 16.33
C VAL A 1 -27.86 -28.09 14.95
N PHE A 2 -29.19 -28.34 14.81
CA PHE A 2 -29.84 -28.36 13.48
C PHE A 2 -29.73 -27.03 12.71
N TYR A 3 -29.93 -25.90 13.38
CA TYR A 3 -29.73 -24.58 12.79
C TYR A 3 -28.29 -24.39 12.32
N GLN A 4 -27.33 -24.81 13.12
CA GLN A 4 -25.90 -24.67 12.79
C GLN A 4 -25.50 -25.50 11.55
N HIS A 5 -25.99 -26.72 11.41
CA HIS A 5 -25.83 -27.51 10.19
C HIS A 5 -26.47 -26.81 8.99
N ALA A 6 -27.71 -26.35 9.11
CA ALA A 6 -28.42 -25.67 8.03
C ALA A 6 -27.71 -24.35 7.62
N LEU A 7 -27.16 -23.58 8.57
CA LEU A 7 -26.39 -22.40 8.29
C LEU A 7 -25.04 -22.76 7.64
N ALA A 8 -24.31 -23.76 8.15
CA ALA A 8 -23.04 -24.22 7.60
C ALA A 8 -23.20 -24.63 6.13
N ASP A 9 -24.24 -25.40 5.79
CA ASP A 9 -24.48 -25.81 4.41
C ASP A 9 -24.71 -24.63 3.45
N ARG A 10 -25.34 -23.55 3.93
CA ARG A 10 -25.61 -22.36 3.12
C ARG A 10 -24.38 -21.49 2.90
N VAL A 11 -23.47 -21.41 3.86
CA VAL A 11 -22.29 -20.55 3.77
C VAL A 11 -21.02 -21.30 3.29
N ARG A 12 -21.06 -22.63 3.23
CA ARG A 12 -19.90 -23.50 2.91
C ARG A 12 -19.32 -23.24 1.51
N LEU A 13 -20.15 -22.91 0.53
CA LEU A 13 -19.76 -22.83 -0.86
C LEU A 13 -19.83 -21.41 -1.42
N LEU A 14 -18.80 -21.02 -2.17
CA LEU A 14 -18.79 -19.81 -2.98
C LEU A 14 -19.28 -20.16 -4.40
N SER A 15 -20.27 -19.40 -4.89
CA SER A 15 -20.78 -19.58 -6.25
C SER A 15 -19.88 -18.91 -7.28
N LEU A 16 -19.50 -19.65 -8.31
CA LEU A 16 -18.74 -19.17 -9.46
C LEU A 16 -19.60 -19.19 -10.76
N ALA A 17 -20.93 -19.16 -10.60
CA ALA A 17 -21.85 -19.23 -11.74
C ALA A 17 -21.51 -18.19 -12.81
N GLY A 18 -21.41 -18.64 -14.07
CA GLY A 18 -21.10 -17.81 -15.22
C GLY A 18 -19.60 -17.49 -15.44
N LEU A 19 -18.71 -17.85 -14.52
CA LEU A 19 -17.28 -17.52 -14.63
C LEU A 19 -16.42 -18.66 -15.14
N THR A 20 -16.79 -19.92 -14.88
CA THR A 20 -16.03 -21.09 -15.31
C THR A 20 -16.64 -21.73 -16.54
N PRO A 21 -15.83 -22.12 -17.56
CA PRO A 21 -16.31 -22.91 -18.69
C PRO A 21 -16.57 -24.38 -18.32
N THR A 22 -16.15 -24.80 -17.12
CA THR A 22 -16.29 -26.16 -16.60
C THR A 22 -17.47 -26.28 -15.65
N GLN A 23 -17.89 -27.52 -15.33
CA GLN A 23 -19.01 -27.82 -14.42
C GLN A 23 -18.78 -27.39 -12.96
N THR A 24 -17.57 -26.92 -12.59
CA THR A 24 -17.27 -26.45 -11.25
C THR A 24 -17.85 -25.05 -11.04
N THR A 25 -19.12 -25.00 -10.65
CA THR A 25 -19.82 -23.73 -10.37
C THR A 25 -19.70 -23.29 -8.91
N ARG A 26 -19.10 -24.11 -8.03
CA ARG A 26 -18.99 -23.84 -6.59
C ARG A 26 -17.65 -24.33 -6.05
N VAL A 27 -17.02 -23.52 -5.20
CA VAL A 27 -15.78 -23.86 -4.49
C VAL A 27 -16.00 -23.77 -2.98
N SER A 28 -15.28 -24.61 -2.21
CA SER A 28 -15.38 -24.58 -0.75
C SER A 28 -14.75 -23.32 -0.16
N LEU A 29 -15.52 -22.60 0.65
CA LEU A 29 -15.04 -21.43 1.37
C LEU A 29 -13.91 -21.82 2.36
N ALA A 30 -13.99 -22.99 2.99
CA ALA A 30 -12.99 -23.45 3.94
C ALA A 30 -11.61 -23.63 3.31
N THR A 31 -11.56 -24.13 2.07
CA THR A 31 -10.29 -24.40 1.36
C THR A 31 -9.72 -23.19 0.63
N THR A 32 -10.54 -22.23 0.22
CA THR A 32 -10.13 -21.07 -0.59
C THR A 32 -9.85 -19.81 0.22
N TYR A 33 -10.34 -19.73 1.45
CA TYR A 33 -10.17 -18.54 2.30
C TYR A 33 -8.72 -18.42 2.82
N VAL A 34 -8.18 -17.21 2.74
CA VAL A 34 -6.91 -16.81 3.36
C VAL A 34 -7.21 -15.84 4.50
N ASP A 35 -6.71 -16.16 5.70
CA ASP A 35 -6.95 -15.35 6.89
C ASP A 35 -6.12 -14.05 6.86
N ARG A 36 -6.71 -12.98 7.38
CA ARG A 36 -6.12 -11.64 7.40
C ARG A 36 -6.24 -11.02 8.78
N PRO A 37 -5.13 -10.54 9.36
CA PRO A 37 -5.17 -9.79 10.60
C PRO A 37 -5.85 -8.42 10.36
N LEU A 38 -6.63 -7.97 11.35
CA LEU A 38 -7.29 -6.66 11.33
C LEU A 38 -6.36 -5.55 11.86
N ALA A 39 -6.52 -4.34 11.35
CA ALA A 39 -5.89 -3.15 11.88
C ALA A 39 -6.94 -2.25 12.56
N HIS A 40 -6.63 -1.65 13.72
CA HIS A 40 -7.53 -0.68 14.35
C HIS A 40 -7.72 0.53 13.43
N ALA A 41 -8.93 1.11 13.36
CA ALA A 41 -9.20 2.20 12.41
C ALA A 41 -8.46 3.50 12.74
N ASP A 42 -8.07 3.68 13.99
CA ASP A 42 -7.18 4.79 14.40
C ASP A 42 -5.70 4.54 14.03
N THR A 43 -5.38 3.31 13.58
CA THR A 43 -4.08 2.98 13.04
C THR A 43 -3.98 3.63 11.66
N THR A 44 -3.19 4.68 11.53
CA THR A 44 -2.93 5.29 10.23
C THR A 44 -2.19 4.29 9.34
N ALA A 45 -2.22 4.48 8.03
CA ALA A 45 -1.39 3.67 7.12
C ALA A 45 0.11 3.70 7.53
N GLU A 46 0.49 4.70 8.29
CA GLU A 46 1.82 4.94 8.85
C GLU A 46 2.13 4.08 10.09
N ASP A 47 1.12 3.74 10.89
CA ASP A 47 1.24 2.87 12.08
C ASP A 47 1.22 1.38 11.74
N LEU A 48 0.80 1.03 10.52
CA LEU A 48 0.71 -0.35 10.06
C LEU A 48 2.00 -1.19 10.18
N PRO A 49 3.23 -0.61 10.09
CA PRO A 49 4.47 -1.38 10.26
C PRO A 49 4.86 -1.66 11.72
N THR A 50 4.53 -0.75 12.64
CA THR A 50 4.97 -0.84 14.04
C THR A 50 4.15 -1.82 14.88
N VAL A 51 2.92 -2.11 14.45
CA VAL A 51 1.97 -3.00 15.14
C VAL A 51 2.06 -4.45 14.64
N ALA A 52 3.01 -4.78 13.76
CA ALA A 52 3.15 -6.11 13.17
C ALA A 52 3.40 -7.27 14.16
N VAL A 53 3.71 -6.99 15.43
CA VAL A 53 4.00 -8.03 16.42
C VAL A 53 2.74 -8.69 16.99
N HIS A 54 1.56 -8.04 16.98
CA HIS A 54 0.30 -8.63 17.47
C HIS A 54 -0.95 -8.00 16.84
N ARG A 55 -1.14 -8.17 15.51
CA ARG A 55 -2.46 -7.87 14.93
C ARG A 55 -3.42 -9.00 15.26
N PRO A 56 -4.53 -8.73 15.96
CA PRO A 56 -5.49 -9.77 16.25
C PRO A 56 -6.18 -10.25 14.97
N THR A 57 -6.37 -11.54 14.85
CA THR A 57 -7.28 -12.08 13.84
C THR A 57 -8.72 -11.76 14.21
N LEU A 58 -9.63 -11.75 13.24
CA LEU A 58 -11.06 -11.56 13.51
C LEU A 58 -11.58 -12.61 14.49
N ALA A 59 -11.09 -13.84 14.40
CA ALA A 59 -11.42 -14.91 15.32
C ALA A 59 -10.99 -14.61 16.76
N ALA A 60 -9.80 -14.04 16.96
CA ALA A 60 -9.31 -13.65 18.28
C ALA A 60 -10.17 -12.54 18.91
N LEU A 61 -10.56 -11.53 18.10
CA LEU A 61 -11.43 -10.44 18.55
C LEU A 61 -12.87 -10.91 18.85
N ALA A 62 -13.41 -11.83 18.05
CA ALA A 62 -14.75 -12.38 18.25
C ALA A 62 -14.91 -13.17 19.56
N ARG A 63 -13.81 -13.57 20.19
CA ARG A 63 -13.81 -14.31 21.47
C ARG A 63 -14.11 -13.44 22.68
N ALA A 64 -13.82 -12.15 22.64
CA ALA A 64 -14.05 -11.28 23.78
C ALA A 64 -15.56 -11.16 24.08
N PRO A 65 -15.97 -11.21 25.37
CA PRO A 65 -17.40 -11.10 25.73
C PRO A 65 -17.90 -9.68 25.39
N ARG A 66 -19.17 -9.62 24.93
CA ARG A 66 -19.84 -8.36 24.54
C ARG A 66 -19.08 -7.55 23.49
N THR A 67 -18.34 -8.23 22.61
CA THR A 67 -17.60 -7.62 21.51
C THR A 67 -18.55 -6.89 20.56
N ARG A 68 -18.19 -5.64 20.21
CA ARG A 68 -18.89 -4.83 19.19
C ARG A 68 -17.86 -4.29 18.22
N LEU A 69 -17.70 -4.94 17.06
CA LEU A 69 -16.70 -4.61 16.05
C LEU A 69 -17.36 -4.10 14.78
N LEU A 70 -16.78 -3.06 14.19
CA LEU A 70 -17.10 -2.57 12.87
C LEU A 70 -15.90 -2.79 11.93
N ILE A 71 -16.06 -3.67 10.94
CA ILE A 71 -15.04 -3.94 9.92
C ILE A 71 -15.29 -3.02 8.74
N ARG A 72 -14.36 -2.10 8.50
CA ARG A 72 -14.36 -1.21 7.35
C ARG A 72 -13.40 -1.71 6.28
N ALA A 73 -13.88 -1.80 5.05
CA ALA A 73 -13.03 -2.08 3.90
C ALA A 73 -13.77 -1.77 2.59
N PRO A 74 -13.05 -1.49 1.50
CA PRO A 74 -13.66 -1.25 0.20
C PRO A 74 -14.41 -2.49 -0.32
N LEU A 75 -15.26 -2.30 -1.32
CA LEU A 75 -15.90 -3.40 -2.03
C LEU A 75 -14.84 -4.29 -2.69
N GLY A 76 -15.13 -5.60 -2.78
CA GLY A 76 -14.16 -6.57 -3.32
C GLY A 76 -13.05 -6.99 -2.35
N SER A 77 -12.98 -6.37 -1.16
CA SER A 77 -12.01 -6.72 -0.12
C SER A 77 -12.29 -8.06 0.56
N GLY A 78 -13.45 -8.67 0.32
CA GLY A 78 -13.85 -9.94 0.92
C GLY A 78 -14.51 -9.86 2.29
N LYS A 79 -15.11 -8.72 2.69
CA LYS A 79 -15.86 -8.56 3.95
C LYS A 79 -16.92 -9.66 4.13
N THR A 80 -17.83 -9.80 3.17
CA THR A 80 -18.86 -10.84 3.14
C THR A 80 -18.29 -12.25 3.28
N THR A 81 -17.20 -12.52 2.56
CA THR A 81 -16.49 -13.80 2.60
C THR A 81 -15.90 -14.06 3.99
N THR A 82 -15.34 -13.03 4.63
CA THR A 82 -14.79 -13.11 5.99
C THR A 82 -15.89 -13.39 7.02
N LEU A 83 -17.05 -12.72 6.94
CA LEU A 83 -18.17 -12.97 7.84
C LEU A 83 -18.75 -14.38 7.64
N ARG A 84 -18.91 -14.84 6.39
CA ARG A 84 -19.36 -16.21 6.08
C ARG A 84 -18.40 -17.27 6.59
N ARG A 85 -17.08 -17.01 6.45
CA ARG A 85 -16.04 -17.91 6.97
C ARG A 85 -16.11 -18.03 8.49
N LEU A 86 -16.36 -16.91 9.17
CA LEU A 86 -16.54 -16.89 10.62
C LEU A 86 -17.81 -17.65 11.03
N ALA A 87 -18.95 -17.39 10.35
CA ALA A 87 -20.20 -18.11 10.57
C ALA A 87 -20.01 -19.63 10.40
N LEU A 88 -19.32 -20.05 9.33
CA LEU A 88 -19.03 -21.47 9.07
C LEU A 88 -18.19 -22.08 10.19
N ALA A 89 -17.13 -21.39 10.64
CA ALA A 89 -16.24 -21.88 11.68
C ALA A 89 -16.97 -22.10 13.02
N TYR A 90 -17.81 -21.12 13.43
CA TYR A 90 -18.57 -21.22 14.66
C TYR A 90 -19.70 -22.28 14.56
N ALA A 91 -20.36 -22.39 13.42
CA ALA A 91 -21.38 -23.41 13.18
C ALA A 91 -20.81 -24.83 13.18
N ALA A 92 -19.69 -25.07 12.50
CA ALA A 92 -19.02 -26.36 12.43
C ALA A 92 -18.45 -26.80 13.79
N SER A 93 -17.88 -25.88 14.57
CA SER A 93 -17.33 -26.18 15.89
C SER A 93 -18.41 -26.61 16.89
N ALA A 94 -19.58 -25.99 16.83
CA ALA A 94 -20.70 -26.33 17.72
C ALA A 94 -21.42 -27.64 17.32
N SER A 95 -21.29 -28.07 16.04
CA SER A 95 -21.87 -29.35 15.58
C SER A 95 -20.95 -30.56 15.81
N GLY A 96 -19.71 -30.35 16.28
CA GLY A 96 -18.73 -31.42 16.46
C GLY A 96 -18.09 -31.92 15.15
N GLU A 97 -18.40 -31.31 14.02
CA GLU A 97 -17.72 -31.54 12.74
C GLU A 97 -16.42 -30.74 12.70
N LEU A 98 -15.39 -31.27 13.35
CA LEU A 98 -14.04 -30.72 13.25
C LEU A 98 -13.46 -31.03 11.86
N ASP A 99 -13.76 -30.18 10.89
CA ASP A 99 -12.89 -30.06 9.73
C ASP A 99 -11.64 -29.27 10.17
N PRO A 100 -10.44 -29.88 10.15
CA PRO A 100 -9.19 -29.17 10.50
C PRO A 100 -8.97 -27.91 9.66
N ALA A 101 -9.50 -27.87 8.43
CA ALA A 101 -9.47 -26.69 7.57
C ALA A 101 -10.51 -25.62 7.96
N ALA A 102 -11.56 -25.99 8.71
CA ALA A 102 -12.54 -25.08 9.26
C ALA A 102 -12.12 -24.49 10.61
N SER A 103 -11.20 -25.13 11.32
CA SER A 103 -10.67 -24.66 12.59
C SER A 103 -9.86 -23.36 12.40
N LEU A 104 -10.40 -22.26 12.88
CA LEU A 104 -9.61 -21.06 13.16
C LEU A 104 -8.69 -21.43 14.34
N ALA A 105 -7.39 -21.55 14.11
CA ALA A 105 -6.43 -22.03 15.10
C ALA A 105 -6.56 -21.30 16.45
N GLY A 106 -6.86 -22.02 17.50
CA GLY A 106 -6.88 -21.56 18.88
C GLY A 106 -8.02 -22.15 19.73
N ASP A 107 -7.89 -22.06 21.04
CA ASP A 107 -8.86 -22.54 22.02
C ASP A 107 -10.22 -21.86 21.87
N TRP A 108 -11.28 -22.64 21.71
CA TRP A 108 -12.64 -22.14 21.57
C TRP A 108 -13.20 -21.70 22.92
N LEU A 109 -14.11 -20.70 22.87
CA LEU A 109 -14.90 -20.30 24.02
C LEU A 109 -15.87 -21.42 24.41
N ASP A 110 -16.03 -21.64 25.70
CA ASP A 110 -17.07 -22.51 26.24
C ASP A 110 -18.03 -21.64 27.09
N PRO A 111 -19.30 -21.46 26.72
CA PRO A 111 -19.98 -22.05 25.54
C PRO A 111 -19.66 -21.31 24.22
N ILE A 112 -19.67 -22.09 23.12
CA ILE A 112 -19.51 -21.55 21.75
C ILE A 112 -20.77 -20.74 21.38
N PRO A 113 -20.65 -19.43 21.02
CA PRO A 113 -21.81 -18.63 20.67
C PRO A 113 -22.47 -19.09 19.36
N LEU A 114 -23.78 -18.96 19.29
CA LEU A 114 -24.59 -19.28 18.12
C LEU A 114 -24.39 -18.22 17.04
N PRO A 115 -23.84 -18.54 15.86
CA PRO A 115 -23.64 -17.54 14.79
C PRO A 115 -24.96 -17.21 14.10
N ILE A 116 -25.27 -15.93 13.94
CA ILE A 116 -26.42 -15.41 13.18
C ILE A 116 -25.85 -14.50 12.09
N LEU A 117 -26.12 -14.80 10.82
CA LEU A 117 -25.67 -13.98 9.68
C LEU A 117 -26.85 -13.15 9.14
N LEU A 118 -26.72 -11.82 9.19
CA LEU A 118 -27.70 -10.88 8.67
C LEU A 118 -27.11 -10.19 7.44
N ASP A 119 -27.75 -10.32 6.29
CA ASP A 119 -27.39 -9.63 5.06
C ASP A 119 -28.39 -8.50 4.80
N LEU A 120 -27.92 -7.26 4.92
CA LEU A 120 -28.71 -6.03 4.74
C LEU A 120 -28.45 -5.36 3.39
N ALA A 121 -27.54 -5.90 2.58
CA ALA A 121 -27.15 -5.31 1.33
C ALA A 121 -28.33 -5.18 0.34
N GLY A 122 -28.47 -4.02 -0.28
CA GLY A 122 -29.45 -3.78 -1.35
C GLY A 122 -30.92 -3.78 -0.92
N GLN A 123 -31.24 -3.72 0.38
CA GLN A 123 -32.61 -3.67 0.86
C GLN A 123 -33.16 -2.25 0.82
N ALA A 124 -34.24 -2.05 0.07
CA ALA A 124 -34.91 -0.75 -0.09
C ALA A 124 -35.61 -0.27 1.21
N ALA A 125 -36.09 -1.21 2.03
CA ALA A 125 -36.69 -0.93 3.33
C ALA A 125 -36.28 -2.00 4.32
N LEU A 126 -35.86 -1.58 5.51
CA LEU A 126 -35.52 -2.44 6.62
C LEU A 126 -36.64 -2.35 7.70
N PRO A 127 -37.00 -3.45 8.35
CA PRO A 127 -37.88 -3.39 9.51
C PRO A 127 -37.28 -2.48 10.59
N SER A 128 -38.13 -1.67 11.22
CA SER A 128 -37.73 -0.81 12.34
C SER A 128 -37.61 -1.58 13.65
N ASP A 129 -38.36 -2.68 13.77
CA ASP A 129 -38.33 -3.57 14.93
C ASP A 129 -37.17 -4.57 14.78
N PRO A 130 -36.26 -4.70 15.77
CA PRO A 130 -35.14 -5.64 15.74
C PRO A 130 -35.56 -7.11 15.59
N ASP A 131 -36.69 -7.51 16.16
CA ASP A 131 -37.19 -8.90 16.11
C ASP A 131 -37.66 -9.23 14.70
N ASP A 132 -38.39 -8.30 14.07
CA ASP A 132 -38.81 -8.39 12.67
C ASP A 132 -37.63 -8.41 11.70
N LEU A 133 -36.58 -7.65 12.01
CA LEU A 133 -35.35 -7.63 11.20
C LEU A 133 -34.67 -9.01 11.14
N ILE A 134 -34.57 -9.68 12.31
CA ILE A 134 -34.04 -11.04 12.41
C ILE A 134 -34.93 -12.03 11.70
N ALA A 135 -36.25 -11.98 11.95
CA ALA A 135 -37.24 -12.88 11.33
C ALA A 135 -37.18 -12.76 9.79
N ALA A 136 -37.13 -11.52 9.26
CA ALA A 136 -37.03 -11.28 7.84
C ALA A 136 -35.69 -11.79 7.25
N ALA A 137 -34.60 -11.65 7.96
CA ALA A 137 -33.30 -12.15 7.51
C ALA A 137 -33.27 -13.70 7.49
N LEU A 138 -33.79 -14.34 8.48
CA LEU A 138 -33.92 -15.81 8.56
C LEU A 138 -34.88 -16.36 7.48
N HIS A 139 -35.95 -15.65 7.20
CA HIS A 139 -36.89 -16.04 6.15
C HIS A 139 -36.19 -16.02 4.76
N ARG A 140 -35.45 -14.97 4.47
CA ARG A 140 -34.67 -14.88 3.21
C ARG A 140 -33.62 -15.99 3.05
N GLN A 141 -33.09 -16.48 4.17
CA GLN A 141 -32.17 -17.60 4.20
C GLN A 141 -32.86 -18.96 4.26
N GLU A 142 -34.21 -19.02 4.16
CA GLU A 142 -35.02 -20.24 4.36
C GLU A 142 -34.76 -20.94 5.72
N LEU A 143 -34.41 -20.16 6.73
CA LEU A 143 -34.15 -20.59 8.11
C LEU A 143 -35.26 -20.14 9.09
N ALA A 144 -36.39 -19.70 8.57
CA ALA A 144 -37.51 -19.15 9.37
C ALA A 144 -38.03 -20.11 10.46
N SER A 145 -37.93 -21.43 10.25
CA SER A 145 -38.33 -22.44 11.24
C SER A 145 -37.55 -22.39 12.55
N TYR A 146 -36.35 -21.78 12.54
CA TYR A 146 -35.46 -21.64 13.70
C TYR A 146 -35.62 -20.31 14.44
N THR A 147 -36.53 -19.43 13.98
CA THR A 147 -36.69 -18.08 14.57
C THR A 147 -36.95 -18.13 16.08
N PRO A 148 -37.86 -18.99 16.64
CA PRO A 148 -38.11 -19.01 18.08
C PRO A 148 -36.90 -19.43 18.93
N GLU A 149 -36.08 -20.35 18.41
CA GLU A 149 -34.83 -20.81 19.06
C GLU A 149 -33.77 -19.72 19.07
N ILE A 150 -33.62 -19.02 17.94
CA ILE A 150 -32.67 -17.91 17.78
C ILE A 150 -33.04 -16.74 18.67
N MET A 151 -34.32 -16.36 18.72
CA MET A 151 -34.79 -15.27 19.58
C MET A 151 -34.51 -15.54 21.07
N ARG A 152 -34.74 -16.78 21.53
CA ARG A 152 -34.38 -17.18 22.90
C ARG A 152 -32.88 -17.09 23.16
N SER A 153 -32.06 -17.57 22.23
CA SER A 153 -30.58 -17.49 22.36
C SER A 153 -30.07 -16.07 22.37
N LEU A 154 -30.72 -15.13 21.66
CA LEU A 154 -30.42 -13.70 21.70
C LEU A 154 -30.74 -13.08 23.06
N GLU A 155 -31.90 -13.43 23.66
CA GLU A 155 -32.29 -12.99 25.01
C GLU A 155 -31.30 -13.49 26.06
N GLU A 156 -30.78 -14.72 25.91
CA GLU A 156 -29.76 -15.31 26.77
C GLU A 156 -28.35 -14.73 26.57
N GLY A 157 -28.13 -13.93 25.52
CA GLY A 157 -26.79 -13.36 25.19
C GLY A 157 -25.83 -14.38 24.63
N ALA A 158 -26.33 -15.49 24.08
CA ALA A 158 -25.53 -16.62 23.61
C ALA A 158 -25.18 -16.56 22.13
N CYS A 159 -25.41 -15.41 21.46
CA CYS A 159 -25.22 -15.29 20.01
C CYS A 159 -24.00 -14.48 19.61
N LEU A 160 -23.45 -14.81 18.41
CA LEU A 160 -22.54 -13.99 17.61
C LEU A 160 -23.30 -13.49 16.39
N VAL A 161 -23.68 -12.22 16.39
CA VAL A 161 -24.44 -11.58 15.31
C VAL A 161 -23.46 -10.99 14.32
N LEU A 162 -23.48 -11.49 13.09
CA LEU A 162 -22.64 -11.09 11.95
C LEU A 162 -23.52 -10.32 10.97
N VAL A 163 -23.23 -9.04 10.74
CA VAL A 163 -24.05 -8.17 9.90
C VAL A 163 -23.25 -7.70 8.71
N ASP A 164 -23.73 -7.97 7.51
CA ASP A 164 -23.14 -7.50 6.25
C ASP A 164 -24.04 -6.45 5.57
N GLY A 165 -23.42 -5.58 4.76
CA GLY A 165 -24.15 -4.59 3.95
C GLY A 165 -24.69 -3.40 4.75
N VAL A 166 -23.97 -2.94 5.77
CA VAL A 166 -24.33 -1.74 6.55
C VAL A 166 -23.80 -0.48 5.84
N ASP A 167 -24.51 -0.07 4.78
CA ASP A 167 -24.05 0.96 3.85
C ASP A 167 -24.97 2.21 3.83
N SER A 168 -26.01 2.27 4.66
CA SER A 168 -26.96 3.37 4.75
C SER A 168 -27.25 3.78 6.19
N LEU A 169 -27.73 5.01 6.41
CA LEU A 169 -28.16 5.47 7.74
C LEU A 169 -29.27 4.58 8.33
N ALA A 170 -30.17 4.06 7.49
CA ALA A 170 -31.22 3.15 7.93
C ALA A 170 -30.66 1.83 8.44
N SER A 171 -29.70 1.22 7.71
CA SER A 171 -29.04 -0.01 8.17
C SER A 171 -28.20 0.21 9.43
N VAL A 172 -27.56 1.36 9.58
CA VAL A 172 -26.87 1.74 10.83
C VAL A 172 -27.86 1.81 12.00
N ALA A 173 -28.97 2.53 11.83
CA ALA A 173 -29.98 2.66 12.88
C ALA A 173 -30.58 1.31 13.28
N SER A 174 -30.87 0.43 12.33
CA SER A 174 -31.37 -0.92 12.59
C SER A 174 -30.38 -1.78 13.38
N VAL A 175 -29.08 -1.68 13.06
CA VAL A 175 -28.01 -2.42 13.78
C VAL A 175 -27.82 -1.87 15.19
N GLU A 176 -27.88 -0.56 15.39
CA GLU A 176 -27.82 0.06 16.72
C GLU A 176 -29.00 -0.36 17.58
N ALA A 177 -30.24 -0.29 17.04
CA ALA A 177 -31.45 -0.75 17.74
C ALA A 177 -31.35 -2.23 18.13
N LEU A 178 -30.82 -3.08 17.23
CA LEU A 178 -30.58 -4.49 17.52
C LEU A 178 -29.56 -4.69 18.64
N ALA A 179 -28.49 -3.97 18.66
CA ALA A 179 -27.43 -4.04 19.67
C ALA A 179 -27.88 -3.46 21.02
N GLU A 180 -28.80 -2.51 21.03
CA GLU A 180 -29.43 -1.97 22.22
C GLU A 180 -30.48 -2.94 22.80
N ARG A 181 -31.27 -3.58 21.94
CA ARG A 181 -32.30 -4.57 22.34
C ARG A 181 -31.67 -5.83 22.94
N TYR A 182 -30.53 -6.29 22.41
CA TYR A 182 -29.84 -7.51 22.81
C TYR A 182 -28.39 -7.27 23.22
N PRO A 183 -28.11 -6.47 24.27
CA PRO A 183 -26.74 -5.95 24.55
C PRO A 183 -25.76 -7.00 25.06
N ALA A 184 -26.22 -8.18 25.46
CA ALA A 184 -25.38 -9.25 25.99
C ALA A 184 -24.64 -10.05 24.89
N ASN A 185 -25.11 -9.93 23.65
CA ASN A 185 -24.54 -10.66 22.52
C ASN A 185 -23.26 -10.01 21.95
N ARG A 186 -22.57 -10.74 21.09
CA ARG A 186 -21.42 -10.27 20.33
C ARG A 186 -21.87 -9.81 18.96
N TYR A 187 -21.29 -8.71 18.45
CA TYR A 187 -21.63 -8.12 17.17
C TYR A 187 -20.38 -7.88 16.33
N ILE A 188 -20.40 -8.31 15.07
CA ILE A 188 -19.41 -7.98 14.07
C ILE A 188 -20.13 -7.46 12.83
N VAL A 189 -19.90 -6.21 12.51
CA VAL A 189 -20.60 -5.48 11.45
C VAL A 189 -19.60 -5.17 10.33
N ALA A 190 -19.98 -5.42 9.07
CA ALA A 190 -19.19 -5.06 7.90
C ALA A 190 -19.82 -3.87 7.17
N ALA A 191 -19.02 -2.84 6.88
CA ALA A 191 -19.46 -1.61 6.23
C ALA A 191 -18.42 -1.10 5.21
N LEU A 192 -18.82 -0.18 4.36
CA LEU A 192 -17.91 0.58 3.49
C LEU A 192 -17.10 1.61 4.31
N PRO A 193 -15.94 2.09 3.81
CA PRO A 193 -15.11 3.06 4.53
C PRO A 193 -15.83 4.37 4.85
N GLU A 194 -16.68 4.85 3.94
CA GLU A 194 -17.43 6.11 4.05
C GLU A 194 -18.76 5.98 4.81
N SER A 195 -19.17 4.75 5.18
CA SER A 195 -20.43 4.54 5.88
C SER A 195 -20.41 5.15 7.28
N ALA A 196 -21.56 5.64 7.74
CA ALA A 196 -21.72 6.12 9.11
C ALA A 196 -21.32 5.02 10.09
N THR A 197 -20.56 5.39 11.14
CA THR A 197 -20.11 4.42 12.16
C THR A 197 -21.12 4.36 13.28
N PRO A 198 -21.65 3.18 13.63
CA PRO A 198 -22.40 3.02 14.88
C PRO A 198 -21.53 3.43 16.07
N LEU A 199 -22.02 4.35 16.91
CA LEU A 199 -21.26 4.92 18.03
C LEU A 199 -20.81 3.87 19.06
N SER A 200 -21.52 2.74 19.14
CA SER A 200 -21.24 1.65 20.07
C SER A 200 -20.24 0.61 19.58
N PHE A 201 -19.70 0.74 18.35
CA PHE A 201 -18.85 -0.24 17.69
C PHE A 201 -17.41 0.24 17.55
N THR A 202 -16.46 -0.64 17.87
CA THR A 202 -15.02 -0.35 17.70
C THR A 202 -14.61 -0.57 16.24
N PRO A 203 -14.11 0.45 15.54
CA PRO A 203 -13.80 0.33 14.12
C PRO A 203 -12.46 -0.35 13.87
N TYR A 204 -12.44 -1.29 12.93
CA TYR A 204 -11.26 -1.97 12.40
C TYR A 204 -11.22 -1.91 10.88
N LEU A 205 -10.02 -1.89 10.33
CA LEU A 205 -9.78 -1.99 8.89
C LEU A 205 -9.44 -3.43 8.52
N LEU A 206 -10.01 -3.92 7.42
CA LEU A 206 -9.59 -5.16 6.78
C LEU A 206 -8.58 -4.80 5.69
N PRO A 207 -7.27 -5.02 5.91
CA PRO A 207 -6.24 -4.59 4.98
C PRO A 207 -6.31 -5.38 3.66
N PRO A 208 -5.75 -4.85 2.56
CA PRO A 208 -5.49 -5.62 1.35
C PRO A 208 -4.63 -6.85 1.64
N LEU A 209 -4.62 -7.83 0.73
CA LEU A 209 -3.75 -9.00 0.81
C LEU A 209 -2.28 -8.57 0.66
N ASP A 210 -1.42 -9.07 1.51
CA ASP A 210 0.03 -8.95 1.33
C ASP A 210 0.56 -10.00 0.31
N ARG A 211 1.84 -9.91 -0.05
CA ARG A 211 2.45 -10.81 -1.06
C ARG A 211 2.36 -12.28 -0.67
N GLY A 212 2.60 -12.61 0.61
CA GLY A 212 2.51 -13.99 1.08
C GLY A 212 1.08 -14.51 1.05
N GLN A 213 0.12 -13.66 1.37
CA GLN A 213 -1.30 -13.97 1.29
C GLN A 213 -1.78 -14.10 -0.17
N ILE A 214 -1.25 -13.30 -1.11
CA ILE A 214 -1.51 -13.46 -2.54
C ILE A 214 -0.99 -14.81 -3.03
N ASP A 215 0.21 -15.20 -2.63
CA ASP A 215 0.80 -16.51 -2.93
C ASP A 215 -0.08 -17.65 -2.44
N GLU A 216 -0.44 -17.62 -1.17
CA GLU A 216 -1.31 -18.61 -0.55
C GLU A 216 -2.69 -18.67 -1.22
N PHE A 217 -3.26 -17.51 -1.55
CA PHE A 217 -4.54 -17.40 -2.21
C PHE A 217 -4.52 -18.07 -3.59
N VAL A 218 -3.53 -17.76 -4.42
CA VAL A 218 -3.38 -18.37 -5.75
C VAL A 218 -3.28 -19.89 -5.64
N ALA A 219 -2.44 -20.39 -4.73
CA ALA A 219 -2.26 -21.83 -4.53
C ALA A 219 -3.58 -22.51 -4.11
N ARG A 220 -4.27 -21.98 -3.12
CA ARG A 220 -5.55 -22.52 -2.61
C ARG A 220 -6.65 -22.53 -3.68
N TRP A 221 -6.77 -21.44 -4.45
CA TRP A 221 -7.80 -21.36 -5.48
C TRP A 221 -7.56 -22.30 -6.65
N TYR A 222 -6.30 -22.45 -7.10
CA TYR A 222 -5.99 -23.45 -8.14
C TYR A 222 -6.23 -24.88 -7.66
N ALA A 223 -5.85 -25.21 -6.43
CA ALA A 223 -6.13 -26.51 -5.85
C ALA A 223 -7.64 -26.81 -5.75
N ALA A 224 -8.47 -25.77 -5.50
CA ALA A 224 -9.92 -25.92 -5.45
C ALA A 224 -10.57 -26.02 -6.84
N LEU A 225 -10.02 -25.34 -7.86
CA LEU A 225 -10.57 -25.31 -9.23
C LEU A 225 -10.18 -26.54 -10.07
N ALA A 226 -8.97 -27.05 -9.86
CA ALA A 226 -8.40 -28.12 -10.66
C ALA A 226 -7.50 -29.05 -9.83
N PRO A 227 -8.05 -29.74 -8.81
CA PRO A 227 -7.25 -30.52 -7.85
C PRO A 227 -6.43 -31.63 -8.52
N ASP A 228 -6.94 -32.21 -9.62
CA ASP A 228 -6.33 -33.33 -10.33
C ASP A 228 -5.52 -32.89 -11.56
N ALA A 229 -5.26 -31.58 -11.74
CA ALA A 229 -4.49 -31.11 -12.90
C ALA A 229 -3.00 -31.51 -12.77
N PRO A 230 -2.44 -32.25 -13.78
CA PRO A 230 -1.07 -32.72 -13.70
C PRO A 230 -0.03 -31.58 -13.70
N ASP A 231 -0.39 -30.39 -14.20
CA ASP A 231 0.44 -29.20 -14.31
C ASP A 231 0.08 -28.12 -13.26
N LEU A 232 -0.58 -28.52 -12.16
CA LEU A 232 -1.07 -27.61 -11.12
C LEU A 232 0.03 -26.69 -10.56
N GLN A 233 1.16 -27.24 -10.21
CA GLN A 233 2.28 -26.47 -9.63
C GLN A 233 2.88 -25.48 -10.64
N ASP A 234 2.98 -25.90 -11.91
CA ASP A 234 3.47 -25.03 -12.98
C ASP A 234 2.52 -23.87 -13.25
N ARG A 235 1.21 -24.09 -13.16
CA ARG A 235 0.20 -23.01 -13.29
C ARG A 235 0.30 -22.03 -12.15
N ILE A 236 0.37 -22.52 -10.91
CA ILE A 236 0.55 -21.69 -9.72
C ILE A 236 1.81 -20.83 -9.86
N ALA A 237 2.98 -21.47 -10.10
CA ALA A 237 4.25 -20.77 -10.23
C ALA A 237 4.25 -19.73 -11.37
N ARG A 238 3.61 -20.05 -12.49
CA ARG A 238 3.48 -19.13 -13.64
C ARG A 238 2.67 -17.89 -13.30
N LEU A 239 1.52 -18.05 -12.62
CA LEU A 239 0.68 -16.91 -12.24
C LEU A 239 1.36 -16.06 -11.16
N GLN A 240 1.94 -16.68 -10.14
CA GLN A 240 2.72 -16.00 -9.10
C GLN A 240 3.90 -15.23 -9.70
N GLY A 241 4.65 -15.85 -10.62
CA GLY A 241 5.76 -15.21 -11.33
C GLY A 241 5.35 -14.02 -12.21
N ARG A 242 4.08 -13.93 -12.59
CA ARG A 242 3.53 -12.76 -13.34
C ARG A 242 3.01 -11.65 -12.43
N LEU A 243 2.36 -12.00 -11.31
CA LEU A 243 1.70 -11.04 -10.43
C LEU A 243 2.68 -10.40 -9.44
N LEU A 244 3.50 -11.22 -8.75
CA LEU A 244 4.30 -10.76 -7.62
C LEU A 244 5.46 -9.81 -7.98
N PRO A 245 6.18 -9.95 -9.11
CA PRO A 245 7.21 -8.99 -9.51
C PRO A 245 6.64 -7.67 -10.03
N ASN A 246 5.34 -7.61 -10.34
CA ASN A 246 4.71 -6.48 -11.01
C ASN A 246 4.02 -5.55 -10.02
N GLU A 247 4.76 -4.58 -9.47
CA GLU A 247 4.27 -3.60 -8.50
C GLU A 247 2.96 -2.89 -8.93
N PRO A 248 2.82 -2.42 -10.19
CA PRO A 248 1.56 -1.80 -10.63
C PRO A 248 0.35 -2.72 -10.62
N LEU A 249 0.54 -4.05 -10.71
CA LEU A 249 -0.55 -5.01 -10.61
C LEU A 249 -0.86 -5.38 -9.17
N LEU A 250 0.13 -5.37 -8.27
CA LEU A 250 -0.06 -5.76 -6.87
C LEU A 250 -1.14 -4.95 -6.19
N ASP A 251 -1.20 -3.64 -6.40
CA ASP A 251 -2.23 -2.77 -5.81
C ASP A 251 -3.66 -3.20 -6.22
N VAL A 252 -3.80 -3.73 -7.43
CA VAL A 252 -5.11 -4.21 -7.94
C VAL A 252 -5.42 -5.60 -7.41
N VAL A 253 -4.47 -6.54 -7.51
CA VAL A 253 -4.67 -7.94 -7.13
C VAL A 253 -4.60 -8.17 -5.62
N ALA A 254 -4.15 -7.19 -4.85
CA ALA A 254 -4.27 -7.17 -3.39
C ALA A 254 -5.74 -7.19 -2.92
N LEU A 255 -6.69 -6.86 -3.81
CA LEU A 255 -8.11 -7.05 -3.55
C LEU A 255 -8.53 -8.47 -3.95
N PRO A 256 -9.10 -9.28 -3.04
CA PRO A 256 -9.48 -10.67 -3.30
C PRO A 256 -10.35 -10.87 -4.54
N LEU A 257 -11.29 -9.96 -4.82
CA LEU A 257 -12.14 -10.06 -6.00
C LEU A 257 -11.31 -10.00 -7.30
N ALA A 258 -10.39 -9.04 -7.41
CA ALA A 258 -9.53 -8.90 -8.58
C ALA A 258 -8.60 -10.12 -8.74
N LEU A 259 -8.10 -10.65 -7.61
CA LEU A 259 -7.23 -11.83 -7.60
C LEU A 259 -8.00 -13.10 -8.05
N VAL A 260 -9.23 -13.32 -7.56
CA VAL A 260 -10.11 -14.40 -8.04
C VAL A 260 -10.24 -14.33 -9.57
N MET A 261 -10.50 -13.14 -10.11
CA MET A 261 -10.68 -12.97 -11.54
C MET A 261 -9.40 -13.23 -12.34
N CYS A 262 -8.23 -12.87 -11.80
CA CYS A 262 -6.95 -13.23 -12.41
C CYS A 262 -6.76 -14.75 -12.45
N VAL A 263 -7.04 -15.45 -11.35
CA VAL A 263 -6.96 -16.92 -11.28
C VAL A 263 -7.92 -17.57 -12.28
N LEU A 264 -9.17 -17.10 -12.33
CA LEU A 264 -10.18 -17.64 -13.25
C LEU A 264 -9.85 -17.34 -14.74
N ALA A 265 -9.30 -16.17 -15.04
CA ALA A 265 -8.90 -15.82 -16.40
C ALA A 265 -7.72 -16.70 -16.86
N ASP A 266 -6.70 -16.88 -16.02
CA ASP A 266 -5.54 -17.73 -16.33
C ASP A 266 -5.95 -19.22 -16.42
N ALA A 267 -6.77 -19.70 -15.49
CA ALA A 267 -7.33 -21.06 -15.53
C ALA A 267 -8.16 -21.31 -16.81
N GLY A 268 -8.84 -20.29 -17.33
CA GLY A 268 -9.56 -20.31 -18.60
C GLY A 268 -8.67 -20.13 -19.85
N GLY A 269 -7.33 -20.12 -19.70
CA GLY A 269 -6.37 -20.00 -20.79
C GLY A 269 -6.25 -18.59 -21.39
N ARG A 270 -6.74 -17.55 -20.70
CA ARG A 270 -6.59 -16.16 -21.13
C ARG A 270 -5.24 -15.60 -20.68
N SER A 271 -4.55 -14.87 -21.55
CA SER A 271 -3.33 -14.17 -21.17
C SER A 271 -3.66 -12.97 -20.27
N LEU A 272 -3.04 -12.90 -19.10
CA LEU A 272 -3.17 -11.74 -18.24
C LEU A 272 -2.29 -10.58 -18.71
N PRO A 273 -2.81 -9.36 -18.76
CA PRO A 273 -2.02 -8.18 -19.08
C PRO A 273 -0.99 -7.88 -17.99
N GLN A 274 0.13 -7.29 -18.39
CA GLN A 274 1.19 -6.89 -17.46
C GLN A 274 0.96 -5.53 -16.80
N THR A 275 -0.12 -4.82 -17.14
CA THR A 275 -0.41 -3.48 -16.66
C THR A 275 -1.84 -3.39 -16.14
N ARG A 276 -2.07 -2.50 -15.15
CA ARG A 276 -3.42 -2.25 -14.65
C ARG A 276 -4.37 -1.70 -15.72
N ALA A 277 -3.87 -0.88 -16.63
CA ALA A 277 -4.67 -0.38 -17.76
C ALA A 277 -5.16 -1.49 -18.71
N GLY A 278 -4.42 -2.58 -18.82
CA GLY A 278 -4.83 -3.78 -19.55
C GLY A 278 -5.72 -4.72 -18.72
N LEU A 279 -5.56 -4.74 -17.40
CA LEU A 279 -6.31 -5.64 -16.52
C LEU A 279 -7.74 -5.13 -16.26
N TYR A 280 -7.93 -3.84 -16.00
CA TYR A 280 -9.26 -3.27 -15.73
C TYR A 280 -10.34 -3.58 -16.77
N PRO A 281 -10.08 -3.46 -18.10
CA PRO A 281 -11.09 -3.79 -19.10
C PRO A 281 -11.54 -5.24 -19.01
N GLN A 282 -10.62 -6.18 -18.75
CA GLN A 282 -10.97 -7.59 -18.61
C GLN A 282 -11.81 -7.86 -17.35
N LEU A 283 -11.49 -7.18 -16.24
CA LEU A 283 -12.26 -7.27 -15.00
C LEU A 283 -13.68 -6.72 -15.17
N ILE A 284 -13.82 -5.52 -15.73
CA ILE A 284 -15.12 -4.87 -15.93
C ILE A 284 -15.97 -5.68 -16.91
N ASP A 285 -15.37 -6.14 -17.99
CA ASP A 285 -16.05 -6.95 -19.00
C ASP A 285 -16.58 -8.26 -18.41
N LEU A 286 -15.76 -8.95 -17.63
CA LEU A 286 -16.16 -10.18 -16.97
C LEU A 286 -17.28 -9.95 -15.94
N LEU A 287 -17.18 -8.87 -15.15
CA LEU A 287 -18.21 -8.48 -14.19
C LEU A 287 -19.53 -8.14 -14.87
N LEU A 288 -19.50 -7.40 -15.97
CA LEU A 288 -20.69 -6.93 -16.66
C LEU A 288 -21.37 -8.02 -17.50
N ASP A 289 -20.57 -8.84 -18.18
CA ASP A 289 -21.09 -9.82 -19.15
C ASP A 289 -21.46 -11.15 -18.51
N ARG A 290 -20.67 -11.65 -17.55
CA ARG A 290 -20.78 -13.02 -17.08
C ARG A 290 -21.05 -13.20 -15.59
N TRP A 291 -20.57 -12.32 -14.72
CA TRP A 291 -20.67 -12.51 -13.28
C TRP A 291 -22.14 -12.54 -12.81
N GLY A 292 -22.56 -13.70 -12.28
CA GLY A 292 -23.91 -13.88 -11.74
C GLY A 292 -25.04 -13.82 -12.78
N ASN A 293 -24.73 -13.95 -14.09
CA ASN A 293 -25.69 -13.87 -15.16
C ASN A 293 -25.79 -15.19 -15.92
N GLU A 294 -27.03 -15.61 -16.27
CA GLU A 294 -27.29 -16.83 -17.03
C GLU A 294 -26.90 -16.73 -18.52
N ALA A 295 -26.97 -15.53 -19.08
CA ALA A 295 -26.64 -15.26 -20.47
C ALA A 295 -25.74 -14.02 -20.62
N PRO A 296 -24.86 -13.97 -21.63
CA PRO A 296 -24.10 -12.77 -22.02
C PRO A 296 -25.00 -11.54 -22.20
N LEU A 297 -24.48 -10.34 -21.91
CA LEU A 297 -25.27 -9.11 -21.96
C LEU A 297 -25.95 -8.87 -23.32
N GLY A 298 -25.22 -9.06 -24.40
CA GLY A 298 -25.76 -8.89 -25.75
C GLY A 298 -26.91 -9.82 -26.07
N VAL A 299 -26.89 -11.04 -25.59
CA VAL A 299 -27.98 -12.04 -25.77
C VAL A 299 -29.19 -11.65 -24.90
N ALA A 300 -28.94 -11.30 -23.64
CA ALA A 300 -30.02 -10.96 -22.73
C ALA A 300 -30.81 -9.71 -23.15
N LEU A 301 -30.12 -8.72 -23.74
CA LEU A 301 -30.75 -7.50 -24.23
C LEU A 301 -31.19 -7.58 -25.71
N GLY A 302 -30.86 -8.65 -26.43
CA GLY A 302 -31.13 -8.74 -27.85
C GLY A 302 -30.40 -7.70 -28.71
N LEU A 303 -29.24 -7.20 -28.22
CA LEU A 303 -28.42 -6.17 -28.85
C LEU A 303 -27.06 -6.78 -29.30
N PRO A 304 -26.95 -7.23 -30.59
CA PRO A 304 -25.74 -7.94 -31.07
C PRO A 304 -24.44 -7.14 -30.94
N ALA A 305 -24.49 -5.80 -31.00
CA ALA A 305 -23.33 -4.93 -30.83
C ALA A 305 -22.66 -5.13 -29.44
N LEU A 306 -23.39 -5.54 -28.41
CA LEU A 306 -22.90 -5.81 -27.06
C LEU A 306 -22.13 -7.15 -26.97
N SER A 307 -21.95 -7.89 -28.04
CA SER A 307 -20.98 -8.99 -28.08
C SER A 307 -19.52 -8.50 -27.97
N SER A 308 -19.25 -7.25 -28.36
CA SER A 308 -17.94 -6.61 -28.24
C SER A 308 -17.69 -6.10 -26.82
N ALA A 309 -16.55 -6.51 -26.21
CA ALA A 309 -16.10 -6.01 -24.93
C ALA A 309 -15.89 -4.48 -24.93
N GLU A 310 -15.34 -3.94 -26.02
CA GLU A 310 -15.12 -2.50 -26.20
C GLU A 310 -16.43 -1.71 -26.14
N VAL A 311 -17.49 -2.22 -26.77
CA VAL A 311 -18.81 -1.60 -26.75
C VAL A 311 -19.42 -1.67 -25.35
N ARG A 312 -19.30 -2.81 -24.66
CA ARG A 312 -19.78 -2.95 -23.27
C ARG A 312 -19.09 -1.98 -22.30
N LEU A 313 -17.78 -1.82 -22.42
CA LEU A 313 -17.03 -0.86 -21.63
C LEU A 313 -17.44 0.59 -21.92
N ALA A 314 -17.78 0.90 -23.18
CA ALA A 314 -18.22 2.25 -23.55
C ALA A 314 -19.54 2.67 -22.88
N LEU A 315 -20.44 1.71 -22.58
CA LEU A 315 -21.72 2.00 -21.91
C LEU A 315 -21.57 2.68 -20.56
N LEU A 316 -20.52 2.36 -19.81
CA LEU A 316 -20.31 2.86 -18.44
C LEU A 316 -19.46 4.14 -18.37
N GLN A 317 -18.87 4.57 -19.50
CA GLN A 317 -17.94 5.69 -19.54
C GLN A 317 -18.59 7.04 -19.15
N PRO A 318 -19.77 7.42 -19.69
CA PRO A 318 -20.42 8.69 -19.31
C PRO A 318 -20.77 8.73 -17.82
N LEU A 319 -21.31 7.64 -17.29
CA LEU A 319 -21.68 7.51 -15.90
C LEU A 319 -20.45 7.60 -14.98
N ALA A 320 -19.36 6.90 -15.33
CA ALA A 320 -18.12 6.96 -14.58
C ALA A 320 -17.48 8.35 -14.62
N LEU A 321 -17.49 9.01 -15.78
CA LEU A 321 -16.96 10.38 -15.94
C LEU A 321 -17.75 11.38 -15.08
N ARG A 322 -19.07 11.26 -15.07
CA ARG A 322 -19.93 12.12 -14.25
C ARG A 322 -19.70 11.91 -12.75
N LEU A 323 -19.60 10.67 -12.29
CA LEU A 323 -19.24 10.34 -10.91
C LEU A 323 -17.83 10.84 -10.54
N GLN A 324 -16.90 10.85 -11.50
CA GLN A 324 -15.54 11.37 -11.29
C GLN A 324 -15.53 12.89 -11.16
N GLU A 325 -16.39 13.60 -11.89
CA GLU A 325 -16.62 15.04 -11.75
C GLU A 325 -17.15 15.37 -10.34
N LEU A 326 -18.09 14.58 -9.84
CA LEU A 326 -18.62 14.72 -8.48
C LEU A 326 -17.58 14.39 -7.41
N ALA A 327 -16.73 13.41 -7.64
CA ALA A 327 -15.63 13.08 -6.71
C ALA A 327 -14.58 14.20 -6.60
N ALA A 328 -14.48 15.05 -7.61
CA ALA A 328 -13.58 16.21 -7.61
C ALA A 328 -14.21 17.45 -6.95
N ALA A 329 -15.49 17.42 -6.68
CA ALA A 329 -16.22 18.46 -5.96
C ALA A 329 -16.37 18.09 -4.46
N PRO A 330 -16.58 19.05 -3.55
CA PRO A 330 -16.79 18.78 -2.13
C PRO A 330 -18.19 18.21 -1.80
N ALA A 331 -18.81 17.49 -2.75
CA ALA A 331 -20.13 16.89 -2.65
C ALA A 331 -20.04 15.34 -2.54
N SER A 332 -21.16 14.68 -2.21
CA SER A 332 -21.22 13.22 -2.21
C SER A 332 -20.99 12.65 -3.61
N VAL A 333 -20.20 11.57 -3.72
CA VAL A 333 -19.88 10.89 -4.98
C VAL A 333 -21.06 9.97 -5.35
N SER A 334 -22.19 10.54 -5.67
CA SER A 334 -23.41 9.79 -5.99
C SER A 334 -24.27 10.54 -7.01
N LEU A 335 -24.99 9.79 -7.83
CA LEU A 335 -26.00 10.27 -8.79
C LEU A 335 -27.38 9.86 -8.31
N SER A 336 -28.41 10.61 -8.67
CA SER A 336 -29.78 10.11 -8.56
C SER A 336 -29.96 8.90 -9.49
N GLN A 337 -30.86 8.00 -9.11
CA GLN A 337 -31.16 6.82 -9.95
C GLN A 337 -31.66 7.26 -11.34
N GLY A 338 -32.44 8.36 -11.43
CA GLY A 338 -32.88 8.92 -12.71
C GLY A 338 -31.72 9.37 -13.60
N GLU A 339 -30.79 10.17 -13.04
CA GLU A 339 -29.60 10.64 -13.78
C GLU A 339 -28.71 9.48 -14.24
N ALA A 340 -28.55 8.43 -13.42
CA ALA A 340 -27.80 7.23 -13.78
C ALA A 340 -28.48 6.48 -14.96
N ILE A 341 -29.80 6.33 -14.92
CA ILE A 341 -30.58 5.70 -15.99
C ILE A 341 -30.49 6.52 -17.29
N GLU A 342 -30.59 7.85 -17.23
CA GLU A 342 -30.44 8.73 -18.41
C GLU A 342 -29.06 8.55 -19.08
N LEU A 343 -27.98 8.58 -18.31
CA LEU A 343 -26.61 8.38 -18.83
C LEU A 343 -26.39 7.00 -19.45
N LEU A 344 -27.00 5.95 -18.90
CA LEU A 344 -26.97 4.62 -19.48
C LEU A 344 -27.81 4.53 -20.75
N LEU A 345 -28.97 5.20 -20.80
CA LEU A 345 -29.84 5.27 -21.97
C LEU A 345 -29.16 6.01 -23.13
N GLU A 346 -28.50 7.14 -22.85
CA GLU A 346 -27.68 7.85 -23.85
C GLU A 346 -26.64 6.95 -24.49
N SER A 347 -26.01 6.06 -23.70
CA SER A 347 -25.02 5.10 -24.18
C SER A 347 -25.63 3.95 -25.00
N LEU A 348 -26.83 3.50 -24.63
CA LEU A 348 -27.53 2.37 -25.29
C LEU A 348 -28.32 2.80 -26.54
N SER A 349 -28.86 4.02 -26.61
CA SER A 349 -29.70 4.52 -27.70
C SER A 349 -29.06 4.38 -29.08
N PRO A 350 -27.77 4.69 -29.28
CA PRO A 350 -27.10 4.49 -30.58
C PRO A 350 -27.03 3.02 -31.03
N LEU A 351 -27.21 2.08 -30.11
CA LEU A 351 -27.17 0.65 -30.34
C LEU A 351 -28.58 0.04 -30.53
N GLY A 352 -29.63 0.87 -30.53
CA GLY A 352 -31.02 0.46 -30.56
C GLY A 352 -31.59 0.09 -29.19
N GLY A 353 -30.92 0.52 -28.12
CA GLY A 353 -31.38 0.28 -26.73
C GLY A 353 -32.55 1.19 -26.34
N GLU A 354 -33.43 0.67 -25.49
CA GLU A 354 -34.62 1.31 -24.93
C GLU A 354 -34.51 1.34 -23.39
N VAL A 355 -35.46 2.02 -22.72
CA VAL A 355 -35.51 2.16 -21.25
C VAL A 355 -35.46 0.79 -20.54
N ARG A 356 -36.20 -0.20 -21.02
CA ARG A 356 -36.16 -1.57 -20.45
C ARG A 356 -34.78 -2.23 -20.48
N HIS A 357 -33.98 -1.96 -21.52
CA HIS A 357 -32.62 -2.46 -21.65
C HIS A 357 -31.69 -1.74 -20.63
N THR A 358 -31.99 -0.47 -20.36
CA THR A 358 -31.23 0.33 -19.37
C THR A 358 -31.48 -0.16 -17.94
N GLU A 359 -32.72 -0.53 -17.61
CA GLU A 359 -33.04 -1.10 -16.30
C GLU A 359 -32.35 -2.44 -16.06
N GLU A 360 -32.33 -3.34 -17.04
CA GLU A 360 -31.59 -4.61 -16.95
C GLU A 360 -30.05 -4.39 -16.86
N LEU A 361 -29.52 -3.43 -17.62
CA LEU A 361 -28.10 -3.07 -17.52
C LEU A 361 -27.77 -2.53 -16.13
N ALA A 362 -28.60 -1.64 -15.58
CA ALA A 362 -28.43 -1.11 -14.23
C ALA A 362 -28.52 -2.24 -13.19
N ALA A 363 -29.48 -3.14 -13.31
CA ALA A 363 -29.62 -4.31 -12.45
C ALA A 363 -28.37 -5.22 -12.50
N ARG A 364 -27.80 -5.44 -13.69
CA ARG A 364 -26.52 -6.17 -13.83
C ARG A 364 -25.35 -5.46 -13.16
N CYS A 365 -25.23 -4.15 -13.34
CA CYS A 365 -24.21 -3.35 -12.69
C CYS A 365 -24.32 -3.42 -11.16
N LEU A 366 -25.54 -3.45 -10.61
CA LEU A 366 -25.78 -3.63 -9.16
C LEU A 366 -25.39 -5.04 -8.71
N ARG A 367 -25.82 -6.09 -9.42
CA ARG A 367 -25.43 -7.49 -9.11
C ARG A 367 -23.90 -7.69 -9.17
N ALA A 368 -23.23 -7.03 -10.11
CA ALA A 368 -21.79 -7.10 -10.30
C ALA A 368 -21.00 -6.16 -9.38
N SER A 369 -21.67 -5.42 -8.51
CA SER A 369 -21.06 -4.38 -7.67
C SER A 369 -20.27 -3.31 -8.43
N LEU A 370 -20.56 -3.13 -9.72
CA LEU A 370 -20.07 -2.00 -10.51
C LEU A 370 -20.82 -0.71 -10.13
N LEU A 371 -22.09 -0.84 -9.71
CA LEU A 371 -22.88 0.18 -9.07
C LEU A 371 -23.33 -0.30 -7.70
N ALA A 372 -23.53 0.63 -6.76
CA ALA A 372 -24.07 0.36 -5.45
C ALA A 372 -24.96 1.52 -4.99
N PRO A 373 -26.02 1.26 -4.19
CA PRO A 373 -26.76 2.30 -3.50
C PRO A 373 -25.84 3.08 -2.54
N SER A 374 -25.92 4.41 -2.55
CA SER A 374 -25.17 5.27 -1.62
C SER A 374 -26.08 6.06 -0.68
N GLY A 375 -27.39 5.95 -0.89
CA GLY A 375 -28.47 6.57 -0.11
C GLY A 375 -29.82 6.33 -0.79
N PRO A 376 -30.94 6.84 -0.21
CA PRO A 376 -32.26 6.70 -0.82
C PRO A 376 -32.30 7.26 -2.22
N GLY A 377 -32.53 6.40 -3.23
CA GLY A 377 -32.64 6.80 -4.64
C GLY A 377 -31.37 7.31 -5.28
N THR A 378 -30.19 7.02 -4.68
CA THR A 378 -28.88 7.43 -5.22
C THR A 378 -27.95 6.24 -5.44
N LEU A 379 -27.11 6.32 -6.48
CA LEU A 379 -26.17 5.30 -6.92
C LEU A 379 -24.75 5.85 -6.99
N THR A 380 -23.76 5.01 -6.70
CA THR A 380 -22.35 5.32 -6.87
C THR A 380 -21.61 4.15 -7.52
N MET A 381 -20.40 4.41 -8.04
CA MET A 381 -19.42 3.39 -8.36
C MET A 381 -18.50 3.18 -7.16
N PRO A 382 -18.66 2.08 -6.41
CA PRO A 382 -17.94 1.89 -5.15
C PRO A 382 -16.44 1.61 -5.33
N HIS A 383 -16.04 1.12 -6.52
CA HIS A 383 -14.64 0.90 -6.87
C HIS A 383 -14.04 2.13 -7.54
N GLY A 384 -13.38 3.00 -6.76
CA GLY A 384 -12.75 4.23 -7.24
C GLY A 384 -11.80 3.99 -8.42
N ALA A 385 -10.98 2.93 -8.36
CA ALA A 385 -10.04 2.58 -9.43
C ALA A 385 -10.74 2.20 -10.76
N LEU A 386 -11.86 1.45 -10.71
CA LEU A 386 -12.64 1.12 -11.90
C LEU A 386 -13.36 2.36 -12.45
N ARG A 387 -13.88 3.20 -11.57
CA ARG A 387 -14.45 4.51 -11.94
C ARG A 387 -13.41 5.38 -12.65
N SER A 388 -12.22 5.55 -12.04
CA SER A 388 -11.12 6.31 -12.62
C SER A 388 -10.71 5.77 -13.98
N TYR A 389 -10.65 4.43 -14.14
CA TYR A 389 -10.33 3.80 -15.42
C TYR A 389 -11.39 4.07 -16.51
N LEU A 390 -12.68 3.92 -16.21
CA LEU A 390 -13.77 4.20 -17.16
C LEU A 390 -13.83 5.68 -17.53
N ALA A 391 -13.65 6.59 -16.56
CA ALA A 391 -13.52 8.01 -16.80
C ALA A 391 -12.29 8.33 -17.67
N ALA A 392 -11.17 7.65 -17.43
CA ALA A 392 -9.96 7.79 -18.24
C ALA A 392 -10.17 7.41 -19.70
N ARG A 393 -10.92 6.35 -19.96
CA ARG A 393 -11.28 5.96 -21.33
C ARG A 393 -12.09 7.05 -22.06
N ALA A 394 -13.05 7.66 -21.35
CA ALA A 394 -13.83 8.78 -21.90
C ALA A 394 -12.93 9.99 -22.17
N LEU A 395 -12.00 10.33 -21.28
CA LEU A 395 -11.06 11.42 -21.44
C LEU A 395 -10.04 11.15 -22.57
N ALA A 396 -9.56 9.92 -22.72
CA ALA A 396 -8.64 9.55 -23.79
C ALA A 396 -9.27 9.74 -25.18
N ALA A 397 -10.60 9.59 -25.29
CA ALA A 397 -11.37 9.86 -26.51
C ALA A 397 -11.67 11.36 -26.73
N ALA A 398 -11.46 12.22 -25.73
CA ALA A 398 -11.76 13.67 -25.74
C ALA A 398 -10.51 14.51 -25.41
N PRO A 399 -9.54 14.68 -26.33
CA PRO A 399 -8.23 15.29 -26.05
C PRO A 399 -8.29 16.70 -25.49
N ALA A 400 -9.22 17.52 -25.97
CA ALA A 400 -9.40 18.89 -25.47
C ALA A 400 -9.86 18.91 -24.01
N LYS A 401 -10.80 18.03 -23.63
CA LYS A 401 -11.26 17.89 -22.24
C LYS A 401 -10.13 17.34 -21.33
N LEU A 402 -9.37 16.35 -21.81
CA LEU A 402 -8.22 15.80 -21.09
C LEU A 402 -7.19 16.89 -20.79
N THR A 403 -6.80 17.68 -21.80
CA THR A 403 -5.84 18.77 -21.66
C THR A 403 -6.36 19.85 -20.70
N ALA A 404 -7.62 20.27 -20.85
CA ALA A 404 -8.22 21.28 -19.98
C ALA A 404 -8.25 20.82 -18.51
N LEU A 405 -8.65 19.59 -18.25
CA LEU A 405 -8.67 19.03 -16.88
C LEU A 405 -7.26 18.92 -16.28
N ALA A 406 -6.28 18.47 -17.06
CA ALA A 406 -4.89 18.36 -16.59
C ALA A 406 -4.32 19.73 -16.20
N HIS A 407 -4.65 20.80 -16.93
CA HIS A 407 -4.07 22.12 -16.71
C HIS A 407 -4.83 22.97 -15.67
N HIS A 408 -6.11 22.73 -15.49
CA HIS A 408 -6.98 23.60 -14.67
C HIS A 408 -7.54 22.92 -13.43
N SER A 409 -7.50 21.58 -13.32
CA SER A 409 -7.98 20.89 -12.14
C SER A 409 -6.98 20.99 -10.98
N THR A 410 -7.45 21.43 -9.83
CA THR A 410 -6.70 21.43 -8.56
C THR A 410 -7.03 20.22 -7.68
N SER A 411 -8.02 19.41 -8.08
CA SER A 411 -8.47 18.25 -7.29
C SER A 411 -7.61 17.02 -7.55
N THR A 412 -7.08 16.44 -6.47
CA THR A 412 -6.30 15.19 -6.51
C THR A 412 -7.13 13.98 -6.96
N ALA A 413 -8.46 14.07 -6.86
CA ALA A 413 -9.38 13.02 -7.33
C ALA A 413 -9.19 12.70 -8.83
N TRP A 414 -8.74 13.67 -9.64
CA TRP A 414 -8.47 13.45 -11.06
C TRP A 414 -7.14 12.78 -11.37
N HIS A 415 -6.19 12.72 -10.44
CA HIS A 415 -4.81 12.30 -10.75
C HIS A 415 -4.74 10.92 -11.38
N GLU A 416 -5.45 9.94 -10.83
CA GLU A 416 -5.46 8.57 -11.36
C GLU A 416 -6.15 8.49 -12.74
N ALA A 417 -7.31 9.14 -12.90
CA ALA A 417 -8.03 9.15 -14.17
C ALA A 417 -7.21 9.85 -15.27
N LEU A 418 -6.54 10.94 -14.98
CA LEU A 418 -5.66 11.65 -15.92
C LEU A 418 -4.43 10.79 -16.30
N ALA A 419 -3.81 10.13 -15.33
CA ALA A 419 -2.66 9.26 -15.57
C ALA A 419 -3.02 8.09 -16.51
N LEU A 420 -4.12 7.42 -16.21
CA LEU A 420 -4.63 6.34 -17.09
C LEU A 420 -5.06 6.87 -18.46
N ALA A 421 -5.70 8.05 -18.54
CA ALA A 421 -6.14 8.65 -19.81
C ALA A 421 -4.95 9.00 -20.73
N VAL A 422 -3.91 9.59 -20.17
CA VAL A 422 -2.68 9.92 -20.91
C VAL A 422 -2.02 8.65 -21.45
N ARG A 423 -1.91 7.60 -20.61
CA ARG A 423 -1.39 6.30 -21.04
C ARG A 423 -2.21 5.65 -22.15
N LEU A 424 -3.54 5.58 -21.98
CA LEU A 424 -4.46 5.00 -22.97
C LEU A 424 -4.39 5.75 -24.30
N ARG A 425 -4.25 7.07 -24.25
CA ARG A 425 -4.10 7.89 -25.44
C ARG A 425 -2.75 7.66 -26.11
N ASP A 426 -1.66 7.66 -25.35
CA ASP A 426 -0.31 7.47 -25.88
C ASP A 426 -0.14 6.08 -26.53
N THR A 427 -0.83 5.06 -26.00
CA THR A 427 -0.88 3.73 -26.61
C THR A 427 -1.56 3.74 -27.98
N ARG A 428 -2.55 4.62 -28.21
CA ARG A 428 -3.26 4.76 -29.49
C ARG A 428 -2.53 5.68 -30.47
N GLU A 429 -1.96 6.76 -29.95
CA GLU A 429 -1.24 7.81 -30.69
C GLU A 429 0.10 8.08 -29.99
N PRO A 430 1.16 7.30 -30.28
CA PRO A 430 2.47 7.47 -29.65
C PRO A 430 3.00 8.90 -29.70
N GLY A 431 3.46 9.44 -28.55
CA GLY A 431 3.95 10.81 -28.40
C GLY A 431 2.88 11.86 -28.15
N SER A 432 1.59 11.53 -28.23
CA SER A 432 0.49 12.48 -27.96
C SER A 432 0.45 12.98 -26.52
N SER A 433 1.03 12.23 -25.58
CA SER A 433 1.17 12.60 -24.16
C SER A 433 1.99 13.85 -23.93
N ALA A 434 3.00 14.12 -24.79
CA ALA A 434 3.89 15.28 -24.65
C ALA A 434 3.13 16.63 -24.67
N ALA A 435 2.05 16.70 -25.44
CA ALA A 435 1.22 17.91 -25.53
C ALA A 435 0.47 18.22 -24.20
N VAL A 436 0.10 17.19 -23.45
CA VAL A 436 -0.57 17.32 -22.15
C VAL A 436 0.45 17.58 -21.03
N ILE A 437 1.54 16.81 -21.01
CA ILE A 437 2.52 16.82 -19.92
C ILE A 437 3.46 18.03 -20.02
N GLY A 438 3.90 18.39 -21.22
CA GLY A 438 4.92 19.42 -21.45
C GLY A 438 4.62 20.77 -20.78
N PRO A 439 3.41 21.34 -20.95
CA PRO A 439 3.03 22.57 -20.27
C PRO A 439 3.01 22.47 -18.75
N LEU A 440 2.60 21.33 -18.19
CA LEU A 440 2.58 21.10 -16.72
C LEU A 440 3.98 21.16 -16.11
N VAL A 441 4.96 20.60 -16.79
CA VAL A 441 6.35 20.58 -16.35
C VAL A 441 7.03 21.95 -16.52
N ARG A 442 6.77 22.62 -17.64
CA ARG A 442 7.45 23.89 -18.00
C ARG A 442 6.82 25.13 -17.35
N ASN A 443 5.60 24.99 -16.81
CA ASN A 443 4.89 26.12 -16.19
C ASN A 443 5.56 26.48 -14.86
N LYS A 444 6.39 27.52 -14.88
CA LYS A 444 6.99 28.09 -13.67
C LYS A 444 5.98 29.07 -13.05
N PRO A 445 5.69 28.96 -11.74
CA PRO A 445 4.78 29.88 -11.10
C PRO A 445 5.28 31.33 -11.23
N GLN A 446 4.38 32.22 -11.66
CA GLN A 446 4.69 33.67 -11.82
C GLN A 446 4.77 34.43 -10.49
N SER A 447 4.37 33.78 -9.39
CA SER A 447 4.40 34.34 -8.04
C SER A 447 5.42 33.62 -7.17
N ALA A 448 5.86 34.28 -6.09
CA ALA A 448 6.77 33.72 -5.08
C ALA A 448 6.19 32.53 -4.28
N GLN A 449 5.13 31.88 -4.78
CA GLN A 449 4.55 30.71 -4.14
C GLN A 449 5.47 29.49 -4.36
N PRO A 450 5.89 28.82 -3.28
CA PRO A 450 6.82 27.68 -3.37
C PRO A 450 6.16 26.39 -3.87
N GLN A 451 4.83 26.35 -4.04
CA GLN A 451 4.07 25.16 -4.40
C GLN A 451 4.10 24.92 -5.92
N ARG A 452 4.39 23.66 -6.31
CA ARG A 452 4.46 23.25 -7.72
C ARG A 452 3.56 22.04 -8.05
N PRO A 453 2.26 22.08 -7.79
CA PRO A 453 1.35 20.95 -8.01
C PRO A 453 1.30 20.50 -9.47
N SER A 454 1.40 21.44 -10.43
CA SER A 454 1.41 21.11 -11.85
C SER A 454 2.64 20.27 -12.25
N LEU A 455 3.82 20.59 -11.74
CA LEU A 455 5.03 19.78 -11.95
C LEU A 455 4.86 18.36 -11.42
N LEU A 456 4.35 18.23 -10.19
CA LEU A 456 4.14 16.93 -9.56
C LEU A 456 3.09 16.10 -10.33
N LEU A 457 2.02 16.75 -10.81
CA LEU A 457 1.05 16.10 -11.69
C LEU A 457 1.71 15.68 -13.01
N GLY A 458 2.41 16.57 -13.70
CA GLY A 458 3.10 16.27 -14.96
C GLY A 458 4.09 15.11 -14.83
N ALA A 459 4.86 15.08 -13.74
CA ALA A 459 5.79 13.99 -13.43
C ALA A 459 5.05 12.66 -13.16
N THR A 460 3.90 12.71 -12.46
CA THR A 460 3.05 11.53 -12.24
C THR A 460 2.48 10.99 -13.55
N LEU A 461 2.01 11.87 -14.44
CA LEU A 461 1.53 11.47 -15.77
C LEU A 461 2.66 10.83 -16.61
N LEU A 462 3.86 11.41 -16.55
CA LEU A 462 5.03 10.90 -17.25
C LEU A 462 5.47 9.53 -16.74
N GLN A 463 5.39 9.31 -15.42
CA GLN A 463 5.71 8.03 -14.79
C GLN A 463 4.79 6.91 -15.29
N GLU A 464 3.51 7.20 -15.56
CA GLU A 464 2.53 6.20 -16.02
C GLU A 464 2.81 5.68 -17.45
N LEU A 465 3.57 6.42 -18.26
CA LEU A 465 3.97 5.97 -19.59
C LEU A 465 5.00 4.84 -19.50
N ASP A 466 4.97 3.95 -20.48
CA ASP A 466 6.00 2.92 -20.60
C ASP A 466 7.39 3.58 -20.69
N PRO A 467 8.41 3.06 -19.97
CA PRO A 467 9.75 3.70 -19.94
C PRO A 467 10.32 4.01 -21.33
N ASP A 468 10.15 3.09 -22.29
CA ASP A 468 10.65 3.22 -23.66
C ASP A 468 9.83 4.21 -24.50
N ALA A 469 8.57 4.47 -24.13
CA ALA A 469 7.68 5.43 -24.80
C ALA A 469 7.81 6.86 -24.25
N ARG A 470 8.54 7.07 -23.15
CA ARG A 470 8.71 8.42 -22.54
C ARG A 470 9.54 9.34 -23.42
N PRO A 471 9.02 10.55 -23.77
CA PRO A 471 9.82 11.53 -24.52
C PRO A 471 11.08 11.90 -23.72
N GLN A 472 12.27 11.66 -24.28
CA GLN A 472 13.55 11.79 -23.56
C GLN A 472 13.80 13.22 -23.08
N ASP A 473 13.58 14.23 -23.94
CA ASP A 473 13.79 15.64 -23.56
C ASP A 473 12.85 16.07 -22.44
N LEU A 474 11.59 15.62 -22.48
CA LEU A 474 10.60 15.93 -21.44
C LEU A 474 10.94 15.23 -20.12
N THR A 475 11.41 13.99 -20.20
CA THR A 475 11.86 13.22 -19.04
C THR A 475 13.05 13.88 -18.37
N ALA A 476 14.05 14.32 -19.15
CA ALA A 476 15.22 15.03 -18.65
C ALA A 476 14.82 16.36 -18.01
N ALA A 477 13.97 17.16 -18.67
CA ALA A 477 13.47 18.40 -18.11
C ALA A 477 12.69 18.17 -16.79
N THR A 478 11.85 17.15 -16.73
CA THR A 478 11.08 16.80 -15.53
C THR A 478 12.00 16.43 -14.37
N ARG A 479 13.05 15.63 -14.62
CA ARG A 479 14.04 15.28 -13.60
C ARG A 479 14.77 16.50 -13.04
N CYS A 480 15.19 17.44 -13.89
CA CYS A 480 15.83 18.70 -13.46
C CYS A 480 14.88 19.52 -12.56
N GLU A 481 13.64 19.73 -12.99
CA GLU A 481 12.67 20.51 -12.22
C GLU A 481 12.27 19.83 -10.89
N LEU A 482 12.23 18.50 -10.83
CA LEU A 482 12.02 17.75 -9.59
C LEU A 482 13.23 17.85 -8.64
N LEU A 483 14.47 17.86 -9.15
CA LEU A 483 15.66 18.10 -8.35
C LEU A 483 15.68 19.51 -7.76
N ASP A 484 15.31 20.51 -8.54
CA ASP A 484 15.16 21.88 -8.06
C ASP A 484 14.12 21.97 -6.94
N LEU A 485 12.98 21.28 -7.10
CA LEU A 485 11.93 21.24 -6.08
C LEU A 485 12.39 20.52 -4.81
N LEU A 486 13.13 19.40 -4.95
CA LEU A 486 13.68 18.63 -3.83
C LEU A 486 14.67 19.48 -3.01
N GLY A 487 15.51 20.28 -3.69
CA GLY A 487 16.51 21.17 -3.08
C GLY A 487 15.94 22.49 -2.55
N ALA A 488 14.68 22.82 -2.84
CA ALA A 488 14.08 24.09 -2.46
C ALA A 488 13.67 24.11 -0.98
N GLN A 489 14.43 24.80 -0.12
CA GLN A 489 14.20 24.85 1.33
C GLN A 489 12.81 25.39 1.73
N HIS A 490 12.24 26.28 0.93
CA HIS A 490 10.95 26.93 1.21
C HIS A 490 9.75 26.13 0.69
N SER A 491 9.97 25.10 -0.12
CA SER A 491 8.90 24.23 -0.58
C SER A 491 8.37 23.35 0.54
N PRO A 492 7.06 23.06 0.59
CA PRO A 492 6.47 22.18 1.60
C PRO A 492 7.14 20.79 1.58
N LEU A 493 7.39 20.22 2.76
CA LEU A 493 8.02 18.90 2.87
C LEU A 493 7.27 17.80 2.08
N PRO A 494 5.92 17.72 2.11
CA PRO A 494 5.19 16.71 1.31
C PRO A 494 5.48 16.81 -0.19
N GLU A 495 5.67 18.02 -0.73
CA GLU A 495 6.03 18.19 -2.13
C GLU A 495 7.46 17.74 -2.43
N ARG A 496 8.42 18.04 -1.52
CA ARG A 496 9.80 17.53 -1.66
C ARG A 496 9.87 16.01 -1.58
N VAL A 497 9.13 15.40 -0.64
CA VAL A 497 9.03 13.93 -0.54
C VAL A 497 8.44 13.35 -1.83
N ARG A 498 7.34 13.92 -2.33
CA ARG A 498 6.72 13.46 -3.58
C ARG A 498 7.67 13.63 -4.77
N ALA A 499 8.41 14.74 -4.86
CA ALA A 499 9.41 14.95 -5.89
C ALA A 499 10.52 13.90 -5.85
N GLY A 500 11.04 13.58 -4.67
CA GLY A 500 12.05 12.52 -4.49
C GLY A 500 11.55 11.14 -4.90
N LEU A 501 10.31 10.79 -4.54
CA LEU A 501 9.69 9.52 -4.94
C LEU A 501 9.52 9.43 -6.47
N LEU A 502 9.07 10.51 -7.12
CA LEU A 502 8.94 10.58 -8.57
C LEU A 502 10.30 10.52 -9.28
N LEU A 503 11.34 11.18 -8.73
CA LEU A 503 12.70 11.06 -9.23
C LEU A 503 13.17 9.60 -9.23
N GLY A 504 12.97 8.87 -8.13
CA GLY A 504 13.32 7.45 -8.05
C GLY A 504 12.68 6.63 -9.17
N GLN A 505 11.41 6.87 -9.46
CA GLN A 505 10.66 6.13 -10.48
C GLN A 505 10.96 6.57 -11.93
N LEU A 506 11.34 7.83 -12.12
CA LEU A 506 11.75 8.35 -13.42
C LEU A 506 13.25 8.17 -13.71
N GLY A 507 14.02 7.70 -12.74
CA GLY A 507 15.48 7.59 -12.78
C GLY A 507 16.15 8.86 -12.25
N ASP A 508 16.61 8.80 -10.99
CA ASP A 508 17.25 9.91 -10.29
C ASP A 508 18.66 10.14 -10.83
N PRO A 509 18.96 11.29 -11.48
CA PRO A 509 20.24 11.50 -12.11
C PRO A 509 21.41 11.64 -11.11
N ARG A 510 21.14 11.83 -9.82
CA ARG A 510 22.18 11.88 -8.77
C ARG A 510 22.90 10.53 -8.59
N PHE A 511 22.26 9.42 -8.99
CA PHE A 511 22.74 8.05 -8.76
C PHE A 511 23.04 7.28 -10.06
N ASN A 512 23.21 7.98 -11.18
CA ASN A 512 23.53 7.35 -12.48
C ASN A 512 24.93 6.73 -12.50
N GLU A 513 25.88 7.33 -11.77
CA GLU A 513 27.25 6.84 -11.68
C GLU A 513 27.34 5.60 -10.79
N LEU A 514 28.38 4.79 -11.01
CA LEU A 514 28.65 3.61 -10.18
C LEU A 514 28.98 4.01 -8.73
N LEU A 515 29.86 4.99 -8.56
CA LEU A 515 30.24 5.51 -7.25
C LEU A 515 29.21 6.56 -6.81
N PRO A 516 28.65 6.47 -5.60
CA PRO A 516 27.76 7.49 -5.06
C PRO A 516 28.35 8.90 -5.12
N PRO A 517 27.53 9.96 -5.11
CA PRO A 517 28.03 11.32 -4.90
C PRO A 517 28.82 11.40 -3.60
N MET A 518 30.06 11.90 -3.64
CA MET A 518 30.99 11.89 -2.53
C MET A 518 31.40 13.30 -2.12
N ALA A 519 31.39 13.58 -0.80
CA ALA A 519 31.96 14.78 -0.22
C ALA A 519 33.38 14.53 0.29
N TYR A 520 34.29 15.45 0.02
CA TYR A 520 35.66 15.38 0.56
C TYR A 520 35.72 15.97 1.95
N VAL A 521 36.28 15.22 2.89
CA VAL A 521 36.54 15.63 4.27
C VAL A 521 38.04 15.68 4.49
N GLU A 522 38.54 16.86 4.80
CA GLU A 522 39.96 17.10 5.01
C GLU A 522 40.52 16.32 6.22
N GLY A 523 41.73 15.85 6.12
CA GLY A 523 42.46 15.25 7.23
C GLY A 523 42.76 16.25 8.36
N GLY A 524 43.07 15.75 9.54
CA GLY A 524 43.49 16.54 10.68
C GLY A 524 42.65 16.32 11.95
N SER A 525 43.02 17.05 12.96
CA SER A 525 42.54 16.91 14.30
C SER A 525 41.10 17.45 14.47
N PHE A 526 40.23 16.74 15.16
CA PHE A 526 38.91 17.21 15.57
C PHE A 526 38.55 16.71 16.98
N LEU A 527 37.39 17.13 17.48
CA LEU A 527 36.90 16.76 18.80
C LEU A 527 35.83 15.66 18.68
N LEU A 528 36.17 14.40 18.99
CA LEU A 528 35.24 13.27 19.04
C LEU A 528 34.51 13.25 20.38
N GLY A 529 33.22 12.93 20.37
CA GLY A 529 32.40 12.80 21.58
C GLY A 529 31.87 14.12 22.12
N ALA A 530 31.12 14.10 23.22
CA ALA A 530 30.50 15.26 23.85
C ALA A 530 31.28 15.76 25.03
N ARG A 531 31.31 17.09 25.20
CA ARG A 531 31.98 17.72 26.37
C ARG A 531 31.18 17.54 27.65
N VAL A 532 29.87 17.64 27.56
CA VAL A 532 28.91 17.29 28.62
C VAL A 532 28.09 16.17 28.00
N ALA A 533 28.24 14.97 28.49
CA ALA A 533 27.52 13.82 27.99
C ALA A 533 26.03 13.96 28.27
N GLY A 534 25.21 13.94 27.24
CA GLY A 534 23.77 13.77 27.38
C GLY A 534 23.41 12.34 27.78
N PHE A 535 24.26 11.41 27.35
CA PHE A 535 24.33 10.01 27.78
C PHE A 535 25.78 9.64 28.10
N GLU A 536 25.99 8.72 29.00
CA GLU A 536 27.33 8.41 29.57
C GLU A 536 28.32 7.91 28.51
N ASP A 537 27.83 7.28 27.41
CA ASP A 537 28.67 6.72 26.34
C ASP A 537 29.09 7.72 25.26
N GLU A 538 28.55 8.97 25.26
CA GLU A 538 28.99 10.04 24.36
C GLU A 538 30.29 10.72 24.79
N GLY A 539 30.81 10.46 25.99
CA GLY A 539 31.97 11.13 26.59
C GLY A 539 33.00 10.16 27.18
N PRO A 540 34.15 10.72 27.61
CA PRO A 540 34.57 12.11 27.53
C PRO A 540 34.99 12.54 26.11
N GLN A 541 34.88 13.86 25.84
CA GLN A 541 35.33 14.44 24.57
C GLN A 541 36.86 14.30 24.41
N GLN A 542 37.29 13.88 23.23
CA GLN A 542 38.70 13.64 22.91
C GLN A 542 39.13 14.37 21.66
N ARG A 543 40.40 14.78 21.63
CA ARG A 543 41.01 15.27 20.39
C ARG A 543 41.70 14.11 19.69
N ILE A 544 41.26 13.83 18.47
CA ILE A 544 41.83 12.75 17.64
C ILE A 544 42.15 13.27 16.24
N ASP A 545 43.09 12.61 15.58
CA ASP A 545 43.44 12.89 14.18
C ASP A 545 42.77 11.87 13.28
N VAL A 546 42.08 12.35 12.24
CA VAL A 546 41.44 11.53 11.22
C VAL A 546 42.08 11.84 9.89
N PRO A 547 42.56 10.83 9.11
CA PRO A 547 43.05 11.03 7.76
C PRO A 547 41.99 11.67 6.86
N ALA A 548 42.42 12.26 5.74
CA ALA A 548 41.47 12.72 4.73
C ALA A 548 40.72 11.52 4.09
N PHE A 549 39.44 11.70 3.79
CA PHE A 549 38.58 10.69 3.19
C PHE A 549 37.48 11.33 2.34
N ARG A 550 36.81 10.54 1.51
CA ARG A 550 35.57 10.93 0.88
C ARG A 550 34.42 10.12 1.48
N ILE A 551 33.28 10.75 1.71
CA ILE A 551 32.10 10.10 2.30
C ILE A 551 30.88 10.34 1.40
N GLY A 552 30.00 9.36 1.31
CA GLY A 552 28.74 9.48 0.56
C GLY A 552 27.93 10.69 1.02
N VAL A 553 27.53 11.54 0.08
CA VAL A 553 26.67 12.71 0.34
C VAL A 553 25.34 12.27 0.93
N TYR A 554 24.86 11.09 0.54
CA TYR A 554 23.62 10.47 1.00
C TYR A 554 23.89 9.09 1.60
N PRO A 555 22.96 8.54 2.43
CA PRO A 555 22.92 7.10 2.67
C PRO A 555 22.76 6.34 1.36
N VAL A 556 23.26 5.10 1.30
CA VAL A 556 23.11 4.22 0.11
C VAL A 556 21.62 4.01 -0.16
N THR A 557 21.22 4.23 -1.41
CA THR A 557 19.85 4.13 -1.87
C THR A 557 19.49 2.73 -2.37
N ASN A 558 18.18 2.42 -2.48
CA ASN A 558 17.74 1.17 -3.11
C ASN A 558 18.22 1.07 -4.56
N HIS A 559 18.30 2.20 -5.29
CA HIS A 559 18.82 2.20 -6.67
C HIS A 559 20.27 1.70 -6.75
N GLU A 560 21.13 2.19 -5.86
CA GLU A 560 22.53 1.78 -5.80
C GLU A 560 22.68 0.33 -5.32
N TYR A 561 21.86 -0.07 -4.32
CA TYR A 561 21.88 -1.42 -3.81
C TYR A 561 21.30 -2.46 -4.80
N ALA A 562 20.36 -2.06 -5.67
CA ALA A 562 19.84 -2.89 -6.75
C ALA A 562 20.96 -3.37 -7.70
N ARG A 563 21.89 -2.48 -8.07
CA ARG A 563 23.06 -2.83 -8.91
C ARG A 563 23.96 -3.90 -8.26
N PHE A 564 24.11 -3.82 -6.94
CA PHE A 564 24.85 -4.85 -6.19
C PHE A 564 24.13 -6.21 -6.25
N LEU A 565 22.81 -6.23 -6.09
CA LEU A 565 22.02 -7.46 -6.19
C LEU A 565 22.01 -8.05 -7.60
N GLU A 566 21.96 -7.20 -8.62
CA GLU A 566 22.05 -7.62 -10.03
C GLU A 566 23.40 -8.28 -10.34
N ALA A 567 24.49 -7.71 -9.79
CA ALA A 567 25.83 -8.26 -9.94
C ALA A 567 26.09 -9.52 -9.07
N ASN A 568 25.24 -9.77 -8.05
CA ASN A 568 25.38 -10.86 -7.09
C ASN A 568 24.03 -11.58 -6.88
N PRO A 569 23.50 -12.31 -7.86
CA PRO A 569 22.13 -12.86 -7.84
C PRO A 569 21.88 -13.88 -6.73
N ASP A 570 22.92 -14.54 -6.22
CA ASP A 570 22.81 -15.53 -5.14
C ASP A 570 22.67 -14.91 -3.74
N ARG A 571 22.78 -13.59 -3.62
CA ARG A 571 22.62 -12.93 -2.33
C ARG A 571 21.15 -12.75 -1.95
N ALA A 572 20.88 -12.97 -0.68
CA ALA A 572 19.56 -12.67 -0.13
C ALA A 572 19.25 -11.17 -0.27
N ARG A 573 18.02 -10.87 -0.62
CA ARG A 573 17.51 -9.49 -0.66
C ARG A 573 17.25 -8.97 0.75
N PRO A 574 17.41 -7.66 1.01
CA PRO A 574 17.04 -7.05 2.28
C PRO A 574 15.59 -7.36 2.68
N HIS A 575 15.32 -7.43 3.98
CA HIS A 575 14.00 -7.85 4.49
C HIS A 575 12.82 -7.00 3.98
N TYR A 576 13.03 -5.71 3.70
CA TYR A 576 11.98 -4.80 3.22
C TYR A 576 12.09 -4.49 1.72
N TRP A 577 12.89 -5.27 0.98
CA TRP A 577 13.17 -5.03 -0.45
C TRP A 577 11.93 -4.97 -1.34
N HIS A 578 10.91 -5.72 -1.00
CA HIS A 578 9.65 -5.80 -1.74
C HIS A 578 8.49 -5.06 -1.07
N ASP A 579 8.73 -4.38 0.04
CA ASP A 579 7.71 -3.59 0.71
C ASP A 579 7.58 -2.22 0.01
N PRO A 580 6.40 -1.87 -0.56
CA PRO A 580 6.21 -0.64 -1.33
C PRO A 580 6.46 0.63 -0.53
N ARG A 581 6.48 0.54 0.80
CA ARG A 581 6.81 1.67 1.69
C ARG A 581 8.30 1.99 1.72
N PHE A 582 9.16 1.04 1.37
CA PHE A 582 10.61 1.12 1.51
C PHE A 582 11.38 0.84 0.22
N ASN A 583 10.72 0.41 -0.88
CA ASN A 583 11.37 -0.06 -2.10
C ASN A 583 11.56 1.00 -3.18
N ASN A 584 11.14 2.27 -2.96
CA ASN A 584 11.37 3.29 -3.97
C ASN A 584 12.88 3.51 -4.20
N PRO A 585 13.35 3.63 -5.44
CA PRO A 585 14.77 3.75 -5.77
C PRO A 585 15.52 4.89 -5.07
N SER A 586 14.87 6.03 -4.78
CA SER A 586 15.48 7.18 -4.08
C SER A 586 15.37 7.12 -2.55
N LEU A 587 14.75 6.07 -1.98
CA LEU A 587 14.78 5.83 -0.53
C LEU A 587 16.12 5.21 -0.12
N PRO A 588 16.62 5.45 1.11
CA PRO A 588 17.76 4.74 1.64
C PRO A 588 17.42 3.24 1.72
N VAL A 589 18.37 2.37 1.40
CA VAL A 589 18.23 0.92 1.60
C VAL A 589 18.12 0.63 3.09
N VAL A 590 17.14 -0.19 3.47
CA VAL A 590 16.88 -0.59 4.86
C VAL A 590 16.67 -2.09 5.00
N GLY A 591 16.69 -2.59 6.23
CA GLY A 591 16.59 -4.03 6.48
C GLY A 591 17.85 -4.80 6.08
N VAL A 592 18.98 -4.10 6.03
CA VAL A 592 20.32 -4.63 5.74
C VAL A 592 21.08 -4.89 7.05
N THR A 593 21.81 -5.99 7.08
CA THR A 593 22.74 -6.34 8.16
C THR A 593 24.09 -5.61 7.98
N TRP A 594 24.94 -5.62 9.00
CA TRP A 594 26.31 -5.12 8.87
C TRP A 594 27.10 -5.91 7.82
N ASP A 595 26.94 -7.23 7.79
CA ASP A 595 27.58 -8.11 6.83
C ASP A 595 27.15 -7.79 5.39
N ASP A 596 25.86 -7.44 5.16
CA ASP A 596 25.35 -7.01 3.87
C ASP A 596 25.99 -5.69 3.42
N ALA A 597 26.11 -4.75 4.34
CA ALA A 597 26.73 -3.45 4.07
C ALA A 597 28.22 -3.57 3.74
N VAL A 598 28.96 -4.44 4.46
CA VAL A 598 30.37 -4.74 4.18
C VAL A 598 30.52 -5.43 2.82
N ALA A 599 29.63 -6.36 2.49
CA ALA A 599 29.68 -7.04 1.19
C ALA A 599 29.40 -6.09 0.03
N PHE A 600 28.45 -5.16 0.19
CA PHE A 600 28.22 -4.06 -0.78
C PHE A 600 29.50 -3.23 -0.97
N CYS A 601 30.15 -2.82 0.11
CA CYS A 601 31.40 -2.07 0.06
C CYS A 601 32.52 -2.82 -0.66
N ALA A 602 32.67 -4.12 -0.41
CA ALA A 602 33.68 -4.96 -1.07
C ALA A 602 33.43 -5.06 -2.58
N TRP A 603 32.17 -5.30 -2.99
CA TRP A 603 31.78 -5.28 -4.39
C TRP A 603 32.06 -3.93 -5.04
N LEU A 604 31.63 -2.82 -4.40
CA LEU A 604 31.82 -1.48 -4.94
C LEU A 604 33.31 -1.09 -5.02
N THR A 605 34.15 -1.56 -4.09
CA THR A 605 35.61 -1.40 -4.17
C THR A 605 36.17 -2.03 -5.44
N THR A 606 35.76 -3.28 -5.73
CA THR A 606 36.23 -4.00 -6.91
C THR A 606 35.84 -3.31 -8.19
N GLU A 607 34.57 -2.93 -8.32
CA GLU A 607 34.05 -2.29 -9.52
C GLU A 607 34.62 -0.86 -9.72
N ALA A 608 34.67 -0.05 -8.64
CA ALA A 608 35.18 1.31 -8.70
C ALA A 608 36.72 1.33 -8.97
N SER A 609 37.46 0.35 -8.42
CA SER A 609 38.90 0.20 -8.74
C SER A 609 39.13 -0.18 -10.19
N ARG A 610 38.33 -1.13 -10.72
CA ARG A 610 38.39 -1.54 -12.13
C ARG A 610 38.09 -0.38 -13.08
N ALA A 611 37.10 0.46 -12.69
CA ALA A 611 36.73 1.65 -13.45
C ALA A 611 37.69 2.86 -13.26
N GLY A 612 38.68 2.75 -12.38
CA GLY A 612 39.59 3.86 -12.06
C GLY A 612 38.97 5.05 -11.32
N MET A 613 37.82 4.83 -10.66
CA MET A 613 37.03 5.87 -9.98
C MET A 613 37.54 6.20 -8.58
N ILE A 614 38.34 5.32 -7.98
CA ILE A 614 38.93 5.53 -6.66
C ILE A 614 40.48 5.52 -6.76
N PRO A 615 41.19 6.31 -5.91
CA PRO A 615 42.65 6.34 -5.92
C PRO A 615 43.25 4.97 -5.58
N GLN A 616 44.40 4.67 -6.18
CA GLN A 616 45.14 3.44 -5.89
C GLN A 616 45.48 3.35 -4.39
N GLY A 617 45.31 2.16 -3.81
CA GLY A 617 45.52 1.94 -2.37
C GLY A 617 44.38 2.42 -1.45
N THR A 618 43.27 2.85 -2.02
CA THR A 618 42.05 3.15 -1.28
C THR A 618 40.97 2.07 -1.51
N VAL A 619 40.02 1.99 -0.60
CA VAL A 619 38.88 1.05 -0.67
C VAL A 619 37.59 1.79 -0.38
N VAL A 620 36.48 1.26 -0.87
CA VAL A 620 35.13 1.63 -0.37
C VAL A 620 34.84 0.78 0.85
N ARG A 621 34.39 1.41 1.93
CA ARG A 621 34.08 0.73 3.19
C ARG A 621 33.03 1.50 3.97
N LEU A 622 32.52 0.93 5.05
CA LEU A 622 31.75 1.66 6.05
C LEU A 622 32.62 2.76 6.70
N PRO A 623 32.03 3.90 7.11
CA PRO A 623 32.75 4.92 7.85
C PRO A 623 33.18 4.37 9.22
N LEU A 624 34.36 4.80 9.70
CA LEU A 624 34.64 4.73 11.12
C LEU A 624 33.72 5.72 11.87
N GLU A 625 33.38 5.41 13.12
CA GLU A 625 32.59 6.29 13.97
C GLU A 625 33.14 7.72 14.00
N ALA A 626 34.45 7.87 14.10
CA ALA A 626 35.14 9.14 14.11
C ALA A 626 35.05 9.89 12.76
N GLU A 627 35.13 9.19 11.64
CA GLU A 627 34.95 9.78 10.32
C GLU A 627 33.53 10.29 10.13
N TRP A 628 32.55 9.47 10.54
CA TRP A 628 31.14 9.85 10.47
C TRP A 628 30.86 11.11 11.31
N GLU A 629 31.31 11.13 12.57
CA GLU A 629 31.07 12.25 13.48
C GLU A 629 31.80 13.54 13.02
N LYS A 630 33.02 13.42 12.47
CA LYS A 630 33.72 14.55 11.86
C LYS A 630 32.95 15.13 10.68
N ALA A 631 32.45 14.29 9.79
CA ALA A 631 31.67 14.68 8.63
C ALA A 631 30.36 15.39 9.02
N ALA A 632 29.73 14.97 10.11
CA ALA A 632 28.49 15.54 10.63
C ALA A 632 28.69 16.86 11.36
N THR A 633 29.73 16.98 12.24
CA THR A 633 29.82 18.04 13.24
C THR A 633 30.89 19.07 12.99
N TRP A 634 31.87 18.75 12.14
CA TRP A 634 33.01 19.62 11.82
C TRP A 634 32.78 20.36 10.49
N GLY A 635 33.74 21.08 10.02
CA GLY A 635 33.70 21.75 8.71
C GLY A 635 35.06 22.36 8.33
N PRO A 636 35.26 22.75 7.06
CA PRO A 636 36.50 23.38 6.61
C PRO A 636 36.86 24.57 7.51
N GLY A 637 38.10 24.57 8.04
CA GLY A 637 38.59 25.63 8.91
C GLY A 637 37.87 25.78 10.27
N ALA A 638 36.98 24.81 10.65
CA ALA A 638 36.23 24.90 11.92
C ALA A 638 37.15 24.77 13.11
N ARG A 639 36.93 25.61 14.12
CA ARG A 639 37.62 25.56 15.41
C ARG A 639 36.80 24.99 16.54
N ARG A 640 35.48 24.80 16.28
CA ARG A 640 34.52 24.23 17.25
C ARG A 640 33.58 23.24 16.56
N LYS A 641 33.13 22.28 17.33
CA LYS A 641 32.16 21.28 16.97
C LYS A 641 30.72 21.84 17.04
N GLN A 642 29.85 21.38 16.19
CA GLN A 642 28.39 21.61 16.24
C GLN A 642 27.69 20.44 16.92
N VAL A 643 26.50 20.69 17.49
CA VAL A 643 25.63 19.67 18.11
C VAL A 643 24.92 18.86 17.03
N PHE A 644 24.38 19.55 16.03
CA PHE A 644 23.71 18.97 14.86
C PHE A 644 24.50 19.34 13.59
N PRO A 645 24.28 18.64 12.47
CA PRO A 645 24.98 18.97 11.22
C PRO A 645 24.82 20.42 10.76
N TRP A 646 23.69 21.05 11.05
CA TRP A 646 23.34 22.42 10.67
C TRP A 646 23.62 23.49 11.75
N GLY A 647 24.08 23.11 12.94
CA GLY A 647 24.34 24.08 14.01
C GLY A 647 24.10 23.52 15.40
N ASP A 648 23.91 24.41 16.38
CA ASP A 648 23.80 24.02 17.78
C ASP A 648 22.34 23.93 18.28
N ALA A 649 21.39 24.55 17.57
CA ALA A 649 19.99 24.52 17.92
C ALA A 649 19.23 23.43 17.17
N TRP A 650 18.34 22.73 17.89
CA TRP A 650 17.41 21.77 17.27
C TRP A 650 16.37 22.49 16.41
N ASP A 651 16.11 21.92 15.24
CA ASP A 651 15.05 22.34 14.34
C ASP A 651 14.43 21.10 13.68
N ALA A 652 13.18 20.80 14.04
CA ALA A 652 12.46 19.63 13.55
C ALA A 652 12.20 19.64 12.03
N GLY A 653 12.24 20.80 11.38
CA GLY A 653 12.09 20.95 9.93
C GLY A 653 13.35 20.56 9.13
N ARG A 654 14.46 20.22 9.81
CA ARG A 654 15.75 19.93 9.17
C ARG A 654 16.13 18.44 9.14
N ALA A 655 15.30 17.58 9.72
CA ALA A 655 15.58 16.15 9.79
C ALA A 655 14.30 15.32 9.83
N ASN A 656 14.32 14.11 9.27
CA ASN A 656 13.25 13.15 9.40
C ASN A 656 13.38 12.41 10.74
N THR A 657 12.62 12.84 11.76
CA THR A 657 12.60 12.26 13.11
C THR A 657 11.18 12.21 13.67
N ALA A 658 10.97 11.44 14.73
CA ALA A 658 9.67 11.33 15.39
C ALA A 658 9.09 12.68 15.89
N ASN A 659 9.93 13.67 16.18
CA ASN A 659 9.52 14.99 16.63
C ASN A 659 9.13 15.94 15.50
N GLY A 660 9.53 15.65 14.27
CA GLY A 660 9.16 16.40 13.07
C GLY A 660 7.85 15.95 12.43
N ARG A 661 7.19 15.01 13.01
CA ARG A 661 5.99 14.23 12.60
C ARG A 661 5.38 14.59 11.25
N GLN A 662 5.76 13.83 10.22
CA GLN A 662 4.87 13.55 9.09
C GLN A 662 4.71 12.04 8.83
N SER A 663 5.67 11.21 9.21
CA SER A 663 5.51 9.74 9.18
C SER A 663 6.63 9.06 9.97
N TRP A 664 6.42 7.81 10.38
CA TRP A 664 7.42 6.89 10.93
C TRP A 664 8.23 6.17 9.84
N LEU A 665 8.15 6.64 8.59
CA LEU A 665 8.78 6.05 7.42
C LEU A 665 10.02 6.84 7.00
N THR A 666 10.90 6.18 6.26
CA THR A 666 12.02 6.83 5.60
C THR A 666 11.54 7.76 4.48
N THR A 667 12.28 8.81 4.21
CA THR A 667 12.03 9.74 3.09
C THR A 667 13.11 9.59 2.02
N PRO A 668 12.83 9.95 0.75
CA PRO A 668 13.85 10.03 -0.27
C PRO A 668 15.04 10.85 0.21
N VAL A 669 16.25 10.40 -0.11
CA VAL A 669 17.45 11.05 0.38
C VAL A 669 17.56 12.48 -0.14
N GLY A 670 17.95 13.41 0.76
CA GLY A 670 18.07 14.83 0.44
C GLY A 670 16.78 15.65 0.58
N CYS A 671 15.69 15.09 1.11
CA CYS A 671 14.44 15.84 1.36
C CYS A 671 14.57 16.98 2.36
N TYR A 672 15.66 17.06 3.11
CA TYR A 672 15.91 18.07 4.15
C TYR A 672 17.13 18.95 3.79
N PRO A 673 17.04 19.80 2.76
CA PRO A 673 18.19 20.58 2.28
C PRO A 673 18.74 21.57 3.30
N ALA A 674 17.95 21.98 4.30
CA ALA A 674 18.42 22.83 5.41
C ALA A 674 19.10 22.04 6.53
N GLY A 675 19.11 20.69 6.46
CA GLY A 675 19.71 19.79 7.45
C GLY A 675 21.12 19.32 7.13
N VAL A 676 21.74 19.87 6.07
CA VAL A 676 23.05 19.45 5.61
C VAL A 676 24.19 19.84 6.56
N SER A 677 25.25 19.03 6.59
CA SER A 677 26.47 19.37 7.31
C SER A 677 27.28 20.46 6.56
N ARG A 678 28.31 20.99 7.21
CA ARG A 678 29.22 21.98 6.62
C ARG A 678 30.00 21.46 5.41
N TYR A 679 30.04 20.14 5.20
CA TYR A 679 30.60 19.48 4.03
C TYR A 679 29.56 19.23 2.94
N GLY A 680 28.30 19.69 3.10
CA GLY A 680 27.22 19.48 2.15
C GLY A 680 26.65 18.06 2.20
N ILE A 681 26.80 17.34 3.30
CA ILE A 681 26.34 15.96 3.45
C ILE A 681 24.93 15.97 4.01
N HIS A 682 24.03 15.26 3.37
CA HIS A 682 22.62 15.15 3.72
C HIS A 682 22.34 13.99 4.68
N ASP A 683 21.21 14.09 5.37
CA ASP A 683 20.61 13.02 6.19
C ASP A 683 21.57 12.47 7.28
N MET A 684 22.51 13.31 7.77
CA MET A 684 23.38 12.96 8.88
C MET A 684 22.65 13.00 10.25
N THR A 685 21.38 13.34 10.25
CA THR A 685 20.47 13.29 11.40
C THR A 685 19.10 12.86 10.93
N GLY A 686 18.56 11.79 11.51
CA GLY A 686 17.25 11.24 11.15
C GLY A 686 17.30 10.35 9.91
N ASN A 687 16.14 10.02 9.37
CA ASN A 687 15.89 9.13 8.25
C ASN A 687 16.24 7.67 8.58
N VAL A 688 17.52 7.29 8.57
CA VAL A 688 17.99 5.95 8.94
C VAL A 688 19.16 6.01 9.91
N TRP A 689 19.20 5.10 10.87
CA TRP A 689 20.42 4.73 11.56
C TRP A 689 21.44 4.21 10.54
N GLU A 690 22.70 4.50 10.75
CA GLU A 690 23.77 4.11 9.83
C GLU A 690 24.79 3.20 10.50
N TRP A 691 25.05 2.06 9.89
CA TRP A 691 26.14 1.17 10.27
C TRP A 691 27.50 1.85 10.12
N THR A 692 28.36 1.66 11.11
CA THR A 692 29.78 2.03 11.04
C THR A 692 30.68 0.79 11.05
N ALA A 693 31.94 0.97 10.66
CA ALA A 693 32.98 -0.07 10.76
C ALA A 693 33.56 -0.20 12.18
N SER A 694 33.17 0.67 13.11
CA SER A 694 33.71 0.70 14.47
C SER A 694 32.96 -0.26 15.38
N GLU A 695 33.68 -1.21 15.99
CA GLU A 695 33.14 -1.96 17.12
C GLU A 695 32.87 -1.00 18.30
N TYR A 696 31.86 -1.37 19.10
CA TYR A 696 31.52 -0.57 20.26
C TYR A 696 32.57 -0.71 21.36
N THR A 697 33.24 0.39 21.61
CA THR A 697 34.17 0.54 22.76
C THR A 697 33.85 1.83 23.48
N SER A 698 33.98 1.83 24.82
CA SER A 698 33.85 3.04 25.58
C SER A 698 35.03 3.95 25.28
N TYR A 699 34.79 5.27 25.28
CA TYR A 699 35.89 6.23 25.07
C TYR A 699 36.90 6.15 26.21
N PRO A 700 38.20 6.30 25.95
CA PRO A 700 39.21 6.35 27.00
C PRO A 700 38.87 7.35 28.10
N GLY A 701 38.87 6.90 29.36
CA GLY A 701 38.45 7.71 30.53
C GLY A 701 36.95 7.68 30.84
N SER A 702 36.14 6.90 30.09
CA SER A 702 34.75 6.63 30.46
C SER A 702 34.66 5.65 31.64
N ALA A 703 33.63 5.81 32.49
CA ALA A 703 33.34 4.90 33.58
C ALA A 703 32.55 3.65 33.14
N LEU A 704 32.13 3.58 31.87
CA LEU A 704 31.34 2.47 31.33
C LEU A 704 32.20 1.24 31.03
N PRO A 705 31.60 0.02 30.93
CA PRO A 705 32.29 -1.19 30.49
C PRO A 705 33.02 -0.97 29.18
N GLN A 706 34.27 -1.45 29.09
CA GLN A 706 35.21 -1.03 28.05
C GLN A 706 34.95 -1.58 26.65
N HIS A 707 34.24 -2.70 26.49
CA HIS A 707 34.11 -3.33 25.17
C HIS A 707 32.92 -4.28 25.09
N GLN A 708 32.20 -4.26 23.94
CA GLN A 708 31.27 -5.31 23.54
C GLN A 708 31.73 -5.92 22.21
N VAL A 709 32.40 -7.07 22.33
CA VAL A 709 32.93 -7.81 21.18
C VAL A 709 31.84 -8.15 20.18
N GLY A 710 32.07 -7.88 18.91
CA GLY A 710 31.15 -8.22 17.84
C GLY A 710 29.89 -7.34 17.75
N HIS A 711 29.86 -6.20 18.45
CA HIS A 711 28.79 -5.19 18.29
C HIS A 711 29.34 -3.92 17.65
N TYR A 712 28.59 -3.38 16.67
CA TYR A 712 29.01 -2.21 15.91
C TYR A 712 28.21 -0.98 16.27
N VAL A 713 28.86 0.18 16.23
CA VAL A 713 28.26 1.47 16.57
C VAL A 713 27.32 1.91 15.43
N LEU A 714 26.13 2.38 15.81
CA LEU A 714 25.19 3.06 14.93
C LEU A 714 25.26 4.59 15.14
N ARG A 715 25.13 5.33 14.04
CA ARG A 715 25.12 6.78 14.06
C ARG A 715 23.94 7.38 13.33
N GLY A 716 23.60 8.64 13.60
CA GLY A 716 22.70 9.47 12.80
C GLY A 716 21.27 9.56 13.30
N SER A 717 20.83 8.68 14.20
CA SER A 717 19.41 8.55 14.53
C SER A 717 18.55 8.12 13.31
N SER A 718 17.23 8.06 13.46
CA SER A 718 16.34 7.62 12.38
C SER A 718 14.99 8.34 12.41
N CYS A 719 14.10 8.03 11.46
CA CYS A 719 12.74 8.56 11.38
C CYS A 719 11.89 8.29 12.64
N VAL A 720 12.24 7.28 13.45
CA VAL A 720 11.56 6.95 14.72
C VAL A 720 12.25 7.51 15.97
N SER A 721 13.36 8.20 15.82
CA SER A 721 14.15 8.72 16.96
C SER A 721 13.61 10.05 17.47
N LEU A 722 13.65 10.23 18.78
CA LEU A 722 13.32 11.50 19.41
C LEU A 722 14.45 12.55 19.22
N ALA A 723 14.12 13.82 19.32
CA ALA A 723 15.07 14.94 19.23
C ALA A 723 16.26 14.82 20.21
N THR A 724 16.02 14.24 21.37
CA THR A 724 17.07 13.98 22.38
C THR A 724 18.16 13.04 21.87
N ASN A 725 17.84 12.17 20.91
CA ASN A 725 18.75 11.18 20.33
C ASN A 725 19.29 11.65 18.95
N ALA A 726 18.91 12.85 18.53
CA ALA A 726 19.22 13.38 17.20
C ALA A 726 20.57 14.14 17.14
N ARG A 727 21.27 14.29 18.28
CA ARG A 727 22.61 14.91 18.32
C ARG A 727 23.60 14.06 17.51
N ALA A 728 24.46 14.70 16.77
CA ALA A 728 25.46 13.98 15.97
C ALA A 728 26.53 13.25 16.82
N THR A 729 26.61 13.54 18.12
CA THR A 729 27.42 12.79 19.09
C THR A 729 26.75 11.55 19.63
N TYR A 730 25.41 11.44 19.47
CA TYR A 730 24.66 10.32 20.00
C TYR A 730 25.12 9.01 19.38
N ARG A 731 25.46 8.06 20.23
CA ARG A 731 25.82 6.69 19.85
C ARG A 731 24.55 5.85 19.96
N GLY A 732 24.06 5.39 18.80
CA GLY A 732 22.94 4.45 18.75
C GLY A 732 23.30 3.13 19.42
N SER A 733 22.28 2.35 19.70
CA SER A 733 22.46 1.00 20.26
C SER A 733 23.52 0.27 19.46
N HIS A 734 24.53 -0.27 20.13
CA HIS A 734 25.49 -1.18 19.54
C HIS A 734 24.79 -2.51 19.27
N LEU A 735 24.85 -3.00 18.01
CA LEU A 735 24.09 -4.14 17.56
C LEU A 735 25.01 -5.21 16.96
N PRO A 736 24.64 -6.49 17.08
CA PRO A 736 25.38 -7.57 16.43
C PRO A 736 25.24 -7.48 14.91
N PRO A 737 26.21 -8.02 14.14
CA PRO A 737 26.30 -7.82 12.69
C PRO A 737 25.10 -8.38 11.89
N HIS A 738 24.40 -9.37 12.41
CA HIS A 738 23.20 -9.97 11.78
C HIS A 738 21.89 -9.23 12.09
N TYR A 739 21.93 -8.13 12.83
CA TYR A 739 20.74 -7.36 13.19
C TYR A 739 20.28 -6.46 12.06
N TRP A 740 18.97 -6.26 11.92
CA TRP A 740 18.36 -5.41 10.90
C TRP A 740 17.05 -4.77 11.39
N ARG A 741 16.68 -3.60 10.82
CA ARG A 741 15.41 -2.88 11.07
C ARG A 741 15.02 -2.08 9.84
N TYR A 742 13.73 -1.71 9.73
CA TYR A 742 13.20 -0.88 8.65
C TYR A 742 13.69 0.59 8.67
N HIS A 743 14.43 0.98 9.67
CA HIS A 743 15.04 2.30 9.84
C HIS A 743 16.56 2.23 10.04
N LEU A 744 17.17 1.16 9.56
CA LEU A 744 18.62 0.90 9.67
C LEU A 744 19.18 0.64 8.29
N GLY A 745 20.07 1.53 7.85
CA GLY A 745 20.79 1.52 6.58
C GLY A 745 22.28 1.81 6.79
N PHE A 746 22.95 2.38 5.78
CA PHE A 746 24.35 2.72 5.86
C PHE A 746 24.75 3.75 4.79
N ARG A 747 25.92 4.37 4.95
CA ARG A 747 26.62 5.11 3.90
C ARG A 747 28.04 4.61 3.74
N VAL A 748 28.71 5.01 2.66
CA VAL A 748 30.05 4.54 2.32
C VAL A 748 31.10 5.64 2.45
N VAL A 749 32.34 5.22 2.67
CA VAL A 749 33.56 6.04 2.66
C VAL A 749 34.54 5.46 1.66
N VAL A 750 35.21 6.33 0.90
CA VAL A 750 36.43 6.02 0.14
C VAL A 750 37.61 6.52 0.95
N GLY A 751 38.43 5.60 1.43
CA GLY A 751 39.57 5.91 2.29
C GLY A 751 40.59 4.78 2.34
N ARG A 752 41.55 4.89 3.26
CA ARG A 752 42.55 3.82 3.46
C ARG A 752 41.87 2.54 3.95
N PRO A 753 42.38 1.36 3.56
CA PRO A 753 41.95 0.10 4.18
C PRO A 753 42.11 0.16 5.70
N LEU A 754 41.19 -0.52 6.42
CA LEU A 754 41.35 -0.69 7.86
C LEU A 754 42.42 -1.74 8.15
N ALA A 755 43.19 -1.55 9.20
CA ALA A 755 44.34 -2.41 9.54
C ALA A 755 43.95 -3.87 9.87
N HIS A 756 42.69 -4.11 10.23
CA HIS A 756 42.10 -5.45 10.38
C HIS A 756 40.69 -5.45 9.78
N PRO A 757 40.45 -6.23 8.68
CA PRO A 757 39.08 -6.58 8.32
C PRO A 757 38.61 -7.64 9.29
N HIS A 758 37.81 -7.27 10.28
CA HIS A 758 37.09 -8.26 11.09
C HIS A 758 35.70 -8.46 10.55
#